data_267908ade421831e3d80789462513436
#
_entry.id   267908ade421831e3d80789462513436
#
_cell.length_a   1.000
_cell.length_b   1.000
_cell.length_c   1.000
_cell.angle_alpha   90.00
_cell.angle_beta   90.00
_cell.angle_gamma   90.00
#
_symmetry.space_group_name_H-M   'P 1'
#
loop_
_entity.id
_entity.type
_entity.pdbx_description
1 polymer ?
#
loop_
_entity_poly.entity_id
_entity_poly.type
_entity_poly.pdbx_seq_one_letter_code
_entity_poly.pdbx_strand_id
1 'polypeptide(L)'
;MTTLPLPRSITPAIDIYIRLAHYPVLADKIRTRMRHELFSRGIIDEITFEARVRDKAIESQRRERLTDPYGQEETHIWQKRKARVRDFQTDAFFADNLGGVLLDQIIQEVLQNQPSPSVSSGLNFNPEISPWEVLFRQGEIYEQLPEEEFERGQHHLEEIKVVLIKRLISDQLPYIGVAKHIFKISDLRYIYNRRIGNGKIGGKAAGLMLAWRTLQQQHGDGDDIHSHIGIPQSYFIGTEVIYEFRLMNGLDHYMNQKYRSLDEIREEYPRIVDAHLAGNFPSSTVKQLRAVLADIGESPLIVRSSSLLEDNFGYAFAGKYNSYFCPNQGTEEENLTDLLDAVRRVFASTLNPDAILYRQKHGLIDYDERMAILIQKAVGKPYRDYYFPVLAGVAFSQNPFRWNNQIRREDGFLRLVWGFGTRAVDRVSNDYPRLIALSHPQLRPETTTKAIRQYSQWYIDVINVKENSFETIHVLDILDGQYPYLRYIASVNRDDYLQEILSTAALQRDDELILSFNGLTKDRRFVNLMRTALQRLETTYGRPVDVEFVVDILPGYPQTEYRLHVLQCRPLSQRANDRAVIIPRNIPSEKILFTSNRLVPDGRAEGIRYIVFIDPQSYYDLHDTFVKHELARAIGRLNKRLENESFILMGPGRWGSVNLDLGVHVTYGDIFNTKVLIEIAIAHDGHIPELSYGTHFFQDLVEAGIHSLALHLGGDAHEASFKWDFFNDAPNHLAEILPADAALGRYLKVIDLDRLPGSPRLNVLMNGANEEAIGYLG
;
A
#
# COMPACT_ATOMS: atom_id res chain seq x y z
N MET A 1 25.86 33.69 -22.31
CA MET A 1 24.77 32.85 -22.82
C MET A 1 25.37 31.84 -23.79
N THR A 2 25.77 30.72 -23.33
CA THR A 2 26.30 29.60 -24.13
C THR A 2 25.22 28.53 -24.12
N THR A 3 24.55 28.39 -25.25
CA THR A 3 23.57 27.35 -25.49
C THR A 3 24.23 25.99 -25.40
N LEU A 4 23.85 25.20 -24.40
CA LEU A 4 24.16 23.78 -24.33
C LEU A 4 23.52 23.07 -25.54
N PRO A 5 24.24 22.15 -26.22
CA PRO A 5 23.67 21.44 -27.34
C PRO A 5 22.57 20.49 -26.86
N LEU A 6 21.45 20.50 -27.60
CA LEU A 6 20.36 19.53 -27.44
C LEU A 6 20.89 18.08 -27.39
N PRO A 7 20.26 17.18 -26.62
CA PRO A 7 20.66 15.79 -26.55
C PRO A 7 20.63 15.18 -27.97
N ARG A 8 21.76 14.59 -28.38
CA ARG A 8 21.90 13.91 -29.66
C ARG A 8 20.83 12.83 -29.74
N SER A 9 20.01 12.88 -30.78
CA SER A 9 19.14 11.75 -31.13
C SER A 9 19.95 10.45 -31.09
N ILE A 10 19.41 9.44 -30.39
CA ILE A 10 19.99 8.08 -30.40
C ILE A 10 20.19 7.69 -31.87
N THR A 11 21.41 7.37 -32.24
CA THR A 11 21.67 6.94 -33.63
C THR A 11 20.87 5.65 -33.86
N PRO A 12 20.23 5.46 -35.04
CA PRO A 12 19.38 4.29 -35.32
C PRO A 12 20.08 2.95 -35.06
N ALA A 13 21.39 2.88 -35.20
CA ALA A 13 22.18 1.71 -34.85
C ALA A 13 22.22 1.37 -33.34
N ILE A 14 22.22 2.43 -32.47
CA ILE A 14 22.15 2.23 -31.03
C ILE A 14 20.76 1.74 -30.63
N ASP A 15 19.70 2.20 -31.29
CA ASP A 15 18.35 1.68 -31.05
C ASP A 15 18.26 0.18 -31.34
N ILE A 16 18.81 -0.25 -32.48
CA ILE A 16 18.90 -1.70 -32.81
C ILE A 16 19.69 -2.46 -31.75
N TYR A 17 20.84 -1.95 -31.32
CA TYR A 17 21.65 -2.59 -30.28
C TYR A 17 20.87 -2.74 -28.97
N ILE A 18 20.17 -1.69 -28.50
CA ILE A 18 19.34 -1.73 -27.30
C ILE A 18 18.21 -2.75 -27.44
N ARG A 19 17.53 -2.77 -28.58
CA ARG A 19 16.45 -3.75 -28.85
C ARG A 19 16.96 -5.18 -28.84
N LEU A 20 18.12 -5.45 -29.43
CA LEU A 20 18.73 -6.79 -29.45
C LEU A 20 19.32 -7.19 -28.09
N ALA A 21 19.66 -6.25 -27.22
CA ALA A 21 20.06 -6.53 -25.84
C ALA A 21 18.96 -7.24 -25.02
N HIS A 22 17.70 -7.09 -25.44
CA HIS A 22 16.59 -7.86 -24.86
C HIS A 22 16.57 -9.34 -25.26
N TYR A 23 17.39 -9.75 -26.26
CA TYR A 23 17.46 -11.10 -26.80
C TYR A 23 18.87 -11.69 -26.74
N PRO A 24 19.55 -11.76 -25.57
CA PRO A 24 20.96 -12.05 -25.47
C PRO A 24 21.37 -13.40 -26.13
N VAL A 25 20.50 -14.41 -26.07
CA VAL A 25 20.74 -15.74 -26.65
C VAL A 25 20.42 -15.78 -28.15
N LEU A 26 19.51 -14.92 -28.60
CA LEU A 26 19.05 -14.92 -30.00
C LEU A 26 19.69 -13.82 -30.83
N ALA A 27 20.41 -12.88 -30.21
CA ALA A 27 20.99 -11.72 -30.87
C ALA A 27 21.87 -12.10 -32.06
N ASP A 28 22.68 -13.14 -31.92
CA ASP A 28 23.53 -13.62 -33.00
C ASP A 28 22.73 -14.21 -34.19
N LYS A 29 21.67 -14.97 -33.90
CA LYS A 29 20.77 -15.51 -34.93
C LYS A 29 20.02 -14.39 -35.64
N ILE A 30 19.53 -13.40 -34.89
CA ILE A 30 18.84 -12.23 -35.45
C ILE A 30 19.80 -11.45 -36.35
N ARG A 31 21.02 -11.14 -35.87
CA ARG A 31 22.05 -10.45 -36.66
C ARG A 31 22.47 -11.26 -37.90
N THR A 32 22.54 -12.57 -37.81
CA THR A 32 22.78 -13.42 -38.96
C THR A 32 21.69 -13.28 -40.02
N ARG A 33 20.41 -13.21 -39.59
CA ARG A 33 19.29 -12.97 -40.50
C ARG A 33 19.33 -11.55 -41.08
N MET A 34 19.67 -10.54 -40.24
CA MET A 34 19.88 -9.19 -40.72
C MET A 34 20.97 -9.08 -41.79
N ARG A 35 22.13 -9.77 -41.62
CA ARG A 35 23.19 -9.85 -42.65
C ARG A 35 22.68 -10.50 -43.93
N HIS A 36 21.92 -11.58 -43.80
CA HIS A 36 21.32 -12.22 -44.98
C HIS A 36 20.43 -11.26 -45.78
N GLU A 37 19.59 -10.42 -45.09
CA GLU A 37 18.77 -9.42 -45.76
C GLU A 37 19.63 -8.33 -46.42
N LEU A 38 20.71 -7.88 -45.78
CA LEU A 38 21.64 -6.91 -46.37
C LEU A 38 22.30 -7.46 -47.64
N PHE A 39 22.74 -8.73 -47.64
CA PHE A 39 23.41 -9.37 -48.75
C PHE A 39 22.43 -9.70 -49.88
N SER A 40 21.27 -10.27 -49.57
CA SER A 40 20.26 -10.64 -50.57
C SER A 40 19.66 -9.45 -51.31
N ARG A 41 19.58 -8.30 -50.66
CA ARG A 41 19.11 -7.03 -51.26
C ARG A 41 20.21 -6.26 -51.96
N GLY A 42 21.44 -6.78 -52.00
CA GLY A 42 22.56 -6.13 -52.68
C GLY A 42 23.04 -4.82 -52.04
N ILE A 43 22.71 -4.58 -50.76
CA ILE A 43 23.15 -3.37 -50.03
C ILE A 43 24.65 -3.40 -49.83
N ILE A 44 25.19 -4.58 -49.54
CA ILE A 44 26.63 -4.87 -49.48
C ILE A 44 26.82 -6.36 -49.78
N ASP A 45 27.92 -6.72 -50.42
CA ASP A 45 28.29 -8.13 -50.60
C ASP A 45 29.08 -8.64 -49.37
N GLU A 46 29.05 -9.94 -49.13
CA GLU A 46 29.66 -10.57 -47.97
C GLU A 46 31.18 -10.36 -47.89
N ILE A 47 31.87 -10.36 -49.03
CA ILE A 47 33.32 -10.18 -49.08
C ILE A 47 33.71 -8.78 -48.65
N THR A 48 33.03 -7.78 -49.19
CA THR A 48 33.23 -6.38 -48.84
C THR A 48 32.84 -6.10 -47.37
N PHE A 49 31.79 -6.72 -46.88
CA PHE A 49 31.38 -6.58 -45.49
C PHE A 49 32.45 -7.14 -44.52
N GLU A 50 32.95 -8.36 -44.76
CA GLU A 50 33.97 -8.97 -43.89
C GLU A 50 35.32 -8.25 -44.01
N ALA A 51 35.68 -7.70 -45.17
CA ALA A 51 36.85 -6.82 -45.28
C ALA A 51 36.73 -5.58 -44.39
N ARG A 52 35.57 -4.89 -44.40
CA ARG A 52 35.32 -3.75 -43.51
C ARG A 52 35.35 -4.13 -42.02
N VAL A 53 34.80 -5.29 -41.65
CA VAL A 53 34.87 -5.80 -40.29
C VAL A 53 36.33 -5.97 -39.85
N ARG A 54 37.17 -6.54 -40.72
CA ARG A 54 38.61 -6.72 -40.45
C ARG A 54 39.34 -5.39 -40.31
N ASP A 55 39.11 -4.44 -41.22
CA ASP A 55 39.76 -3.12 -41.17
C ASP A 55 39.38 -2.35 -39.91
N LYS A 56 38.09 -2.37 -39.52
CA LYS A 56 37.61 -1.75 -38.29
C LYS A 56 38.13 -2.43 -37.02
N ALA A 57 38.32 -3.76 -37.05
CA ALA A 57 38.93 -4.48 -35.94
C ALA A 57 40.40 -4.10 -35.76
N ILE A 58 41.16 -3.94 -36.86
CA ILE A 58 42.54 -3.43 -36.84
C ILE A 58 42.59 -2.00 -36.35
N GLU A 59 41.67 -1.12 -36.78
CA GLU A 59 41.57 0.25 -36.30
C GLU A 59 41.31 0.29 -34.76
N SER A 60 40.46 -0.61 -34.26
CA SER A 60 40.19 -0.78 -32.83
C SER A 60 41.43 -1.17 -32.05
N GLN A 61 42.26 -2.12 -32.57
CA GLN A 61 43.53 -2.46 -31.94
C GLN A 61 44.49 -1.27 -31.87
N ARG A 62 44.61 -0.48 -32.96
CA ARG A 62 45.48 0.73 -33.00
C ARG A 62 45.03 1.78 -31.98
N ARG A 63 43.72 1.97 -31.78
CA ARG A 63 43.22 2.90 -30.74
C ARG A 63 43.58 2.46 -29.34
N GLU A 64 43.72 1.16 -29.10
CA GLU A 64 44.19 0.60 -27.84
C GLU A 64 45.70 0.56 -27.71
N ARG A 65 46.43 1.23 -28.64
CA ARG A 65 47.93 1.32 -28.70
C ARG A 65 48.64 -0.01 -28.88
N LEU A 66 48.01 -0.97 -29.52
CA LEU A 66 48.63 -2.20 -29.95
C LEU A 66 49.39 -1.93 -31.24
N THR A 67 50.75 -1.96 -31.19
CA THR A 67 51.66 -1.56 -32.30
C THR A 67 51.79 -2.63 -33.39
N ASP A 68 51.58 -3.90 -33.04
CA ASP A 68 51.55 -5.01 -33.98
C ASP A 68 50.16 -5.71 -33.98
N PRO A 69 49.28 -5.39 -34.94
CA PRO A 69 47.94 -5.96 -34.97
C PRO A 69 47.89 -7.48 -35.24
N TYR A 70 48.97 -8.09 -35.67
CA TYR A 70 49.00 -9.53 -36.00
C TYR A 70 49.71 -10.39 -34.95
N GLY A 71 50.55 -9.83 -34.10
CA GLY A 71 51.40 -10.59 -33.18
C GLY A 71 51.06 -10.43 -31.67
N GLN A 72 50.20 -9.50 -31.32
CA GLN A 72 49.97 -9.14 -29.91
C GLN A 72 48.67 -9.62 -29.28
N GLU A 73 47.72 -10.09 -30.09
CA GLU A 73 46.46 -10.65 -29.53
C GLU A 73 46.43 -12.15 -29.73
N GLU A 74 46.06 -12.89 -28.69
CA GLU A 74 45.72 -14.31 -28.82
C GLU A 74 44.54 -14.52 -29.76
N THR A 75 44.58 -15.63 -30.53
CA THR A 75 43.56 -15.92 -31.54
C THR A 75 42.15 -15.80 -31.06
N HIS A 76 41.87 -16.20 -29.80
CA HIS A 76 40.52 -16.12 -29.25
C HIS A 76 40.08 -14.66 -28.93
N ILE A 77 41.00 -13.80 -28.54
CA ILE A 77 40.74 -12.35 -28.28
C ILE A 77 40.46 -11.66 -29.63
N TRP A 78 41.27 -11.94 -30.64
CA TRP A 78 41.07 -11.44 -31.99
C TRP A 78 39.71 -11.85 -32.57
N GLN A 79 39.29 -13.09 -32.39
CA GLN A 79 37.98 -13.57 -32.85
C GLN A 79 36.85 -12.85 -32.10
N LYS A 80 36.96 -12.64 -30.79
CA LYS A 80 35.97 -11.86 -30.01
C LYS A 80 35.89 -10.40 -30.47
N ARG A 81 37.04 -9.78 -30.79
CA ARG A 81 37.09 -8.40 -31.33
C ARG A 81 36.37 -8.32 -32.65
N LYS A 82 36.68 -9.24 -33.59
CA LYS A 82 35.99 -9.31 -34.88
C LYS A 82 34.49 -9.54 -34.73
N ALA A 83 34.09 -10.44 -33.88
CA ALA A 83 32.66 -10.71 -33.63
C ALA A 83 31.93 -9.44 -33.16
N ARG A 84 32.51 -8.71 -32.18
CA ARG A 84 31.95 -7.45 -31.70
C ARG A 84 31.85 -6.36 -32.77
N VAL A 85 32.90 -6.25 -33.60
CA VAL A 85 32.90 -5.30 -34.73
C VAL A 85 31.89 -5.70 -35.78
N ARG A 86 31.77 -7.00 -36.09
CA ARG A 86 30.78 -7.54 -37.03
C ARG A 86 29.36 -7.21 -36.58
N ASP A 87 29.04 -7.39 -35.28
CA ASP A 87 27.75 -7.07 -34.72
C ASP A 87 27.44 -5.60 -34.88
N PHE A 88 28.38 -4.71 -34.49
CA PHE A 88 28.21 -3.27 -34.65
C PHE A 88 28.03 -2.84 -36.11
N GLN A 89 28.81 -3.40 -37.03
CA GLN A 89 28.68 -3.11 -38.46
C GLN A 89 27.33 -3.61 -39.00
N THR A 90 26.86 -4.78 -38.53
CA THR A 90 25.55 -5.30 -38.91
C THR A 90 24.43 -4.32 -38.47
N ASP A 91 24.47 -3.91 -37.20
CA ASP A 91 23.48 -3.01 -36.64
C ASP A 91 23.49 -1.64 -37.37
N ALA A 92 24.68 -1.10 -37.68
CA ALA A 92 24.83 0.16 -38.41
C ALA A 92 24.31 0.07 -39.86
N PHE A 93 24.78 -0.92 -40.66
CA PHE A 93 24.32 -1.07 -42.03
C PHE A 93 22.81 -1.31 -42.12
N PHE A 94 22.28 -2.10 -41.21
CA PHE A 94 20.84 -2.37 -41.17
C PHE A 94 20.04 -1.12 -40.85
N ALA A 95 20.49 -0.34 -39.84
CA ALA A 95 19.85 0.91 -39.44
C ALA A 95 19.85 1.97 -40.56
N ASP A 96 20.97 2.05 -41.30
CA ASP A 96 21.15 3.05 -42.36
C ASP A 96 20.37 2.71 -43.65
N ASN A 97 20.04 1.43 -43.89
CA ASN A 97 19.50 1.00 -45.19
C ASN A 97 18.13 0.31 -45.11
N LEU A 98 17.76 -0.22 -43.93
CA LEU A 98 16.54 -1.01 -43.74
C LEU A 98 15.70 -0.48 -42.58
N GLY A 99 14.39 -0.50 -42.73
CA GLY A 99 13.49 0.08 -41.74
C GLY A 99 13.27 -0.82 -40.51
N GLY A 100 12.87 -0.19 -39.37
CA GLY A 100 12.60 -0.90 -38.11
C GLY A 100 11.49 -1.96 -38.21
N VAL A 101 10.53 -1.80 -39.13
CA VAL A 101 9.48 -2.80 -39.41
C VAL A 101 10.06 -4.14 -39.87
N LEU A 102 11.10 -4.10 -40.69
CA LEU A 102 11.76 -5.32 -41.15
C LEU A 102 12.55 -6.00 -40.02
N LEU A 103 13.15 -5.21 -39.12
CA LEU A 103 13.78 -5.76 -37.91
C LEU A 103 12.75 -6.49 -37.05
N ASP A 104 11.56 -5.91 -36.86
CA ASP A 104 10.49 -6.56 -36.12
C ASP A 104 10.05 -7.89 -36.77
N GLN A 105 9.95 -7.90 -38.10
CA GLN A 105 9.64 -9.13 -38.83
C GLN A 105 10.73 -10.19 -38.64
N ILE A 106 12.02 -9.83 -38.75
CA ILE A 106 13.14 -10.74 -38.53
C ILE A 106 13.14 -11.30 -37.10
N ILE A 107 12.89 -10.43 -36.09
CA ILE A 107 12.79 -10.88 -34.71
C ILE A 107 11.64 -11.89 -34.57
N GLN A 108 10.48 -11.59 -35.13
CA GLN A 108 9.33 -12.50 -35.10
C GLN A 108 9.62 -13.84 -35.84
N GLU A 109 10.23 -13.79 -37.01
CA GLU A 109 10.62 -15.01 -37.74
C GLU A 109 11.60 -15.88 -36.95
N VAL A 110 12.61 -15.28 -36.32
CA VAL A 110 13.58 -16.01 -35.48
C VAL A 110 12.92 -16.60 -34.24
N LEU A 111 11.95 -15.89 -33.65
CA LEU A 111 11.15 -16.40 -32.55
C LEU A 111 10.21 -17.53 -32.97
N GLN A 112 9.59 -17.44 -34.18
CA GLN A 112 8.65 -18.43 -34.69
C GLN A 112 9.35 -19.71 -35.21
N ASN A 113 10.54 -19.58 -35.78
CA ASN A 113 11.32 -20.70 -36.33
C ASN A 113 12.12 -21.47 -35.25
N GLN A 114 11.93 -21.22 -34.00
CA GLN A 114 12.36 -22.15 -32.95
C GLN A 114 11.49 -23.39 -33.02
N PRO A 115 12.08 -24.62 -33.04
CA PRO A 115 11.27 -25.83 -33.01
C PRO A 115 10.31 -25.75 -31.81
N SER A 116 9.01 -25.94 -32.08
CA SER A 116 8.04 -26.16 -31.02
C SER A 116 8.62 -27.25 -30.12
N PRO A 117 8.80 -27.02 -28.83
CA PRO A 117 9.26 -28.08 -27.96
C PRO A 117 8.17 -29.15 -27.97
N SER A 118 8.44 -30.26 -28.61
CA SER A 118 7.83 -31.51 -28.21
C SER A 118 8.24 -31.71 -26.74
N VAL A 119 7.36 -32.23 -25.90
CA VAL A 119 7.60 -32.52 -24.46
C VAL A 119 8.92 -33.26 -24.22
N SER A 120 9.53 -33.82 -25.26
CA SER A 120 10.80 -34.54 -25.26
C SER A 120 12.07 -33.69 -25.51
N SER A 121 11.98 -32.41 -25.92
CA SER A 121 13.13 -31.57 -26.26
C SER A 121 13.45 -30.47 -25.22
N GLY A 122 13.24 -30.74 -23.94
CA GLY A 122 13.53 -29.86 -22.80
C GLY A 122 15.01 -29.48 -22.62
N LEU A 123 15.88 -29.74 -23.55
CA LEU A 123 17.35 -29.62 -23.40
C LEU A 123 17.95 -28.23 -23.63
N ASN A 124 17.18 -27.23 -24.10
CA ASN A 124 17.75 -25.90 -24.42
C ASN A 124 16.90 -24.68 -24.06
N PHE A 125 15.83 -24.81 -23.27
CA PHE A 125 15.02 -23.68 -22.82
C PHE A 125 15.40 -23.31 -21.39
N ASN A 126 15.96 -22.11 -21.21
CA ASN A 126 16.20 -21.54 -19.87
C ASN A 126 15.28 -20.34 -19.67
N PRO A 127 14.25 -20.47 -18.83
CA PRO A 127 13.29 -19.40 -18.58
C PRO A 127 13.93 -18.11 -18.03
N GLU A 128 14.98 -18.20 -17.21
CA GLU A 128 15.62 -17.05 -16.56
C GLU A 128 16.23 -16.03 -17.54
N ILE A 129 16.63 -16.49 -18.74
CA ILE A 129 17.26 -15.64 -19.76
C ILE A 129 16.40 -15.48 -21.03
N SER A 130 15.21 -16.08 -21.03
CA SER A 130 14.33 -16.04 -22.20
C SER A 130 13.61 -14.70 -22.33
N PRO A 131 13.37 -14.22 -23.57
CA PRO A 131 12.55 -13.05 -23.83
C PRO A 131 11.10 -13.23 -23.36
N TRP A 132 10.43 -12.12 -23.06
CA TRP A 132 9.05 -12.11 -22.58
C TRP A 132 8.07 -12.89 -23.47
N GLU A 133 8.13 -12.66 -24.79
CA GLU A 133 7.23 -13.32 -25.73
C GLU A 133 7.43 -14.84 -25.79
N VAL A 134 8.67 -15.30 -25.63
CA VAL A 134 8.98 -16.73 -25.57
C VAL A 134 8.42 -17.35 -24.31
N LEU A 135 8.60 -16.67 -23.14
CA LEU A 135 8.06 -17.12 -21.87
C LEU A 135 6.53 -17.23 -21.90
N PHE A 136 5.86 -16.19 -22.37
CA PHE A 136 4.40 -16.19 -22.46
C PHE A 136 3.89 -17.27 -23.39
N ARG A 137 4.48 -17.39 -24.59
CA ARG A 137 4.07 -18.41 -25.57
C ARG A 137 4.27 -19.82 -25.04
N GLN A 138 5.42 -20.10 -24.43
CA GLN A 138 5.68 -21.42 -23.84
C GLN A 138 4.73 -21.73 -22.70
N GLY A 139 4.50 -20.77 -21.81
CA GLY A 139 3.55 -20.94 -20.73
C GLY A 139 2.12 -21.20 -21.21
N GLU A 140 1.66 -20.49 -22.25
CA GLU A 140 0.34 -20.71 -22.89
C GLU A 140 0.23 -22.10 -23.51
N ILE A 141 1.29 -22.60 -24.16
CA ILE A 141 1.33 -23.96 -24.70
C ILE A 141 1.20 -24.99 -23.58
N TYR A 142 1.97 -24.84 -22.49
CA TYR A 142 1.89 -25.77 -21.35
C TYR A 142 0.52 -25.73 -20.65
N GLU A 143 -0.14 -24.57 -20.56
CA GLU A 143 -1.50 -24.46 -19.96
C GLU A 143 -2.58 -25.14 -20.82
N GLN A 144 -2.36 -25.33 -22.12
CA GLN A 144 -3.32 -25.91 -23.06
C GLN A 144 -3.07 -27.40 -23.35
N LEU A 145 -2.06 -28.02 -22.73
CA LEU A 145 -1.76 -29.44 -22.93
C LEU A 145 -2.93 -30.33 -22.43
N PRO A 146 -3.17 -31.48 -23.11
CA PRO A 146 -4.06 -32.51 -22.58
C PRO A 146 -3.62 -32.98 -21.19
N GLU A 147 -4.54 -33.47 -20.36
CA GLU A 147 -4.34 -33.80 -18.94
C GLU A 147 -3.10 -34.71 -18.71
N GLU A 148 -2.94 -35.78 -19.49
CA GLU A 148 -1.78 -36.69 -19.38
C GLU A 148 -0.43 -36.04 -19.69
N GLU A 149 -0.41 -35.12 -20.66
CA GLU A 149 0.81 -34.38 -21.04
C GLU A 149 1.05 -33.20 -20.09
N PHE A 150 -0.03 -32.61 -19.55
CA PHE A 150 0.01 -31.53 -18.57
C PHE A 150 0.68 -32.02 -17.28
N GLU A 151 0.31 -33.18 -16.74
CA GLU A 151 0.95 -33.74 -15.54
C GLU A 151 2.48 -33.90 -15.71
N ARG A 152 2.94 -34.30 -16.90
CA ARG A 152 4.37 -34.43 -17.20
C ARG A 152 5.07 -33.06 -17.39
N GLY A 153 4.34 -32.05 -17.87
CA GLY A 153 4.85 -30.72 -18.17
C GLY A 153 4.63 -29.68 -17.05
N GLN A 154 3.90 -30.01 -15.99
CA GLN A 154 3.49 -29.07 -14.93
C GLN A 154 4.67 -28.35 -14.30
N HIS A 155 5.78 -29.03 -14.05
CA HIS A 155 6.97 -28.43 -13.45
C HIS A 155 7.61 -27.36 -14.36
N HIS A 156 7.55 -27.50 -15.69
CA HIS A 156 8.01 -26.49 -16.63
C HIS A 156 7.09 -25.25 -16.62
N LEU A 157 5.78 -25.46 -16.56
CA LEU A 157 4.83 -24.36 -16.41
C LEU A 157 5.04 -23.61 -15.10
N GLU A 158 5.25 -24.31 -13.99
CA GLU A 158 5.55 -23.69 -12.70
C GLU A 158 6.85 -22.88 -12.77
N GLU A 159 7.92 -23.41 -13.39
CA GLU A 159 9.17 -22.68 -13.57
C GLU A 159 8.97 -21.39 -14.38
N ILE A 160 8.24 -21.44 -15.49
CA ILE A 160 7.90 -20.27 -16.31
C ILE A 160 7.10 -19.25 -15.48
N LYS A 161 6.07 -19.68 -14.75
CA LYS A 161 5.27 -18.81 -13.89
C LYS A 161 6.12 -18.13 -12.81
N VAL A 162 7.01 -18.87 -12.15
CA VAL A 162 7.93 -18.34 -11.15
C VAL A 162 8.81 -17.23 -11.75
N VAL A 163 9.39 -17.47 -12.93
CA VAL A 163 10.23 -16.47 -13.60
C VAL A 163 9.42 -15.24 -14.02
N LEU A 164 8.24 -15.41 -14.58
CA LEU A 164 7.36 -14.31 -14.95
C LEU A 164 6.94 -13.49 -13.72
N ILE A 165 6.51 -14.14 -12.63
CA ILE A 165 6.12 -13.46 -11.37
C ILE A 165 7.30 -12.71 -10.79
N LYS A 166 8.48 -13.33 -10.71
CA LYS A 166 9.71 -12.74 -10.17
C LYS A 166 10.16 -11.51 -10.95
N ARG A 167 10.07 -11.55 -12.29
CA ARG A 167 10.49 -10.43 -13.15
C ARG A 167 9.45 -9.31 -13.23
N LEU A 168 8.16 -9.63 -13.11
CA LEU A 168 7.06 -8.70 -13.37
C LEU A 168 6.42 -8.15 -12.09
N ILE A 169 6.31 -8.97 -11.02
CA ILE A 169 5.49 -8.65 -9.85
C ILE A 169 6.36 -8.49 -8.59
N SER A 170 6.92 -9.60 -8.09
CA SER A 170 7.66 -9.63 -6.82
C SER A 170 8.68 -10.77 -6.80
N ASP A 171 9.83 -10.54 -6.15
CA ASP A 171 10.87 -11.55 -5.89
C ASP A 171 10.75 -12.20 -4.49
N GLN A 172 9.70 -11.87 -3.76
CA GLN A 172 9.48 -12.42 -2.42
C GLN A 172 8.98 -13.85 -2.49
N LEU A 173 9.75 -14.77 -1.91
CA LEU A 173 9.46 -16.21 -1.94
C LEU A 173 8.08 -16.58 -1.38
N PRO A 174 7.60 -16.01 -0.26
CA PRO A 174 6.25 -16.31 0.23
C PRO A 174 5.16 -15.94 -0.77
N TYR A 175 5.28 -14.76 -1.42
CA TYR A 175 4.36 -14.33 -2.46
C TYR A 175 4.39 -15.26 -3.68
N ILE A 176 5.58 -15.56 -4.19
CA ILE A 176 5.78 -16.46 -5.35
C ILE A 176 5.18 -17.84 -5.06
N GLY A 177 5.40 -18.36 -3.84
CA GLY A 177 4.87 -19.65 -3.40
C GLY A 177 3.36 -19.78 -3.54
N VAL A 178 2.61 -18.71 -3.22
CA VAL A 178 1.15 -18.66 -3.39
C VAL A 178 0.78 -18.35 -4.85
N ALA A 179 1.38 -17.31 -5.41
CA ALA A 179 0.99 -16.73 -6.70
C ALA A 179 1.15 -17.71 -7.89
N LYS A 180 2.18 -18.57 -7.89
CA LYS A 180 2.41 -19.54 -8.97
C LYS A 180 1.26 -20.54 -9.15
N HIS A 181 0.52 -20.84 -8.08
CA HIS A 181 -0.65 -21.74 -8.13
C HIS A 181 -1.95 -21.04 -8.50
N ILE A 182 -2.01 -19.72 -8.31
CA ILE A 182 -3.23 -18.91 -8.52
C ILE A 182 -3.26 -18.28 -9.92
N PHE A 183 -2.14 -17.68 -10.38
CA PHE A 183 -2.10 -17.01 -11.68
C PHE A 183 -2.09 -17.99 -12.84
N LYS A 184 -2.82 -17.61 -13.90
CA LYS A 184 -2.65 -18.12 -15.26
C LYS A 184 -1.67 -17.27 -16.04
N ILE A 185 -1.14 -17.79 -17.12
CA ILE A 185 -0.25 -17.03 -18.02
C ILE A 185 -0.97 -15.81 -18.60
N SER A 186 -2.27 -15.92 -18.88
CA SER A 186 -3.09 -14.80 -19.34
C SER A 186 -3.16 -13.65 -18.33
N ASP A 187 -3.16 -13.93 -17.02
CA ASP A 187 -3.15 -12.91 -15.97
C ASP A 187 -1.82 -12.16 -15.95
N LEU A 188 -0.72 -12.88 -16.08
CA LEU A 188 0.61 -12.29 -16.15
C LEU A 188 0.81 -11.46 -17.43
N ARG A 189 0.25 -11.89 -18.57
CA ARG A 189 0.22 -11.12 -19.81
C ARG A 189 -0.64 -9.85 -19.67
N TYR A 190 -1.78 -9.93 -18.97
CA TYR A 190 -2.60 -8.75 -18.66
C TYR A 190 -1.79 -7.68 -17.91
N ILE A 191 -1.03 -8.07 -16.88
CA ILE A 191 -0.15 -7.18 -16.12
C ILE A 191 0.95 -6.61 -17.02
N TYR A 192 1.63 -7.46 -17.80
CA TYR A 192 2.69 -7.05 -18.71
C TYR A 192 2.25 -5.97 -19.70
N ASN A 193 1.07 -6.14 -20.32
CA ASN A 193 0.53 -5.22 -21.31
C ASN A 193 0.07 -3.88 -20.73
N ARG A 194 -0.20 -3.81 -19.40
CA ARG A 194 -0.60 -2.59 -18.70
C ARG A 194 0.51 -1.95 -17.89
N ARG A 195 1.72 -2.46 -18.02
CA ARG A 195 2.90 -1.90 -17.36
C ARG A 195 3.50 -0.79 -18.20
N ILE A 196 3.76 0.35 -17.56
CA ILE A 196 4.43 1.53 -18.11
C ILE A 196 5.90 1.47 -17.68
N GLY A 197 6.81 1.55 -18.63
CA GLY A 197 8.24 1.36 -18.38
C GLY A 197 8.59 -0.06 -17.94
N ASN A 198 9.78 -0.22 -17.38
CA ASN A 198 10.33 -1.51 -16.96
C ASN A 198 10.27 -1.71 -15.44
N GLY A 199 10.62 -2.93 -15.00
CA GLY A 199 10.66 -3.31 -13.60
C GLY A 199 9.37 -3.97 -13.09
N LYS A 200 9.24 -4.10 -11.78
CA LYS A 200 8.13 -4.79 -11.10
C LYS A 200 6.98 -3.81 -10.80
N ILE A 201 5.78 -4.36 -10.60
CA ILE A 201 4.57 -3.55 -10.34
C ILE A 201 4.39 -3.19 -8.86
N GLY A 202 5.21 -3.73 -7.96
CA GLY A 202 5.18 -3.43 -6.52
C GLY A 202 4.11 -4.17 -5.71
N GLY A 203 4.14 -3.97 -4.39
CA GLY A 203 3.40 -4.79 -3.43
C GLY A 203 1.90 -4.56 -3.45
N LYS A 204 1.40 -3.31 -3.45
CA LYS A 204 -0.05 -3.06 -3.53
C LYS A 204 -0.67 -3.65 -4.78
N ALA A 205 -0.02 -3.44 -5.93
CA ALA A 205 -0.48 -4.02 -7.20
C ALA A 205 -0.41 -5.55 -7.17
N ALA A 206 0.64 -6.13 -6.56
CA ALA A 206 0.78 -7.57 -6.38
C ALA A 206 -0.35 -8.15 -5.53
N GLY A 207 -0.64 -7.56 -4.38
CA GLY A 207 -1.73 -7.98 -3.49
C GLY A 207 -3.11 -7.87 -4.16
N LEU A 208 -3.37 -6.76 -4.86
CA LEU A 208 -4.59 -6.56 -5.64
C LEU A 208 -4.81 -7.67 -6.68
N MET A 209 -3.79 -7.95 -7.50
CA MET A 209 -3.90 -8.92 -8.59
C MET A 209 -4.06 -10.35 -8.06
N LEU A 210 -3.36 -10.69 -6.98
CA LEU A 210 -3.49 -12.00 -6.33
C LEU A 210 -4.89 -12.17 -5.73
N ALA A 211 -5.39 -11.17 -4.99
CA ALA A 211 -6.72 -11.21 -4.41
C ALA A 211 -7.82 -11.34 -5.47
N TRP A 212 -7.74 -10.51 -6.53
CA TRP A 212 -8.67 -10.59 -7.64
C TRP A 212 -8.72 -11.99 -8.25
N ARG A 213 -7.54 -12.56 -8.56
CA ARG A 213 -7.48 -13.87 -9.20
C ARG A 213 -7.94 -15.00 -8.27
N THR A 214 -7.65 -14.91 -6.98
CA THR A 214 -8.17 -15.84 -5.96
C THR A 214 -9.70 -15.85 -5.96
N LEU A 215 -10.32 -14.68 -5.97
CA LEU A 215 -11.79 -14.54 -5.90
C LEU A 215 -12.49 -14.89 -7.23
N GLN A 216 -11.76 -14.89 -8.35
CA GLN A 216 -12.25 -15.31 -9.66
C GLN A 216 -12.20 -16.85 -9.87
N GLN A 217 -11.55 -17.59 -8.98
CA GLN A 217 -11.57 -19.06 -9.05
C GLN A 217 -12.94 -19.61 -8.70
N GLN A 218 -13.41 -20.57 -9.51
CA GLN A 218 -14.63 -21.31 -9.20
C GLN A 218 -14.33 -22.33 -8.10
N HIS A 219 -15.11 -22.27 -7.03
CA HIS A 219 -15.08 -23.25 -5.95
C HIS A 219 -16.35 -24.06 -6.02
N GLY A 220 -16.28 -25.37 -5.81
CA GLY A 220 -17.42 -26.28 -5.88
C GLY A 220 -18.36 -26.22 -4.66
N ASP A 221 -18.27 -25.18 -3.83
CA ASP A 221 -19.00 -25.01 -2.57
C ASP A 221 -20.42 -24.41 -2.73
N GLY A 222 -20.86 -24.18 -3.96
CA GLY A 222 -22.22 -23.67 -4.27
C GLY A 222 -22.37 -22.14 -4.14
N ASP A 223 -21.41 -21.43 -3.55
CA ASP A 223 -21.39 -19.98 -3.42
C ASP A 223 -20.59 -19.35 -4.57
N ASP A 224 -21.23 -19.13 -5.70
CA ASP A 224 -20.61 -18.53 -6.87
C ASP A 224 -20.55 -17.01 -6.75
N ILE A 225 -19.47 -16.51 -6.11
CA ILE A 225 -19.23 -15.05 -5.97
C ILE A 225 -18.42 -14.45 -7.12
N HIS A 226 -17.85 -15.25 -8.03
CA HIS A 226 -16.89 -14.75 -9.04
C HIS A 226 -17.50 -13.71 -9.99
N SER A 227 -18.78 -13.85 -10.35
CA SER A 227 -19.52 -12.89 -11.18
C SER A 227 -19.76 -11.54 -10.48
N HIS A 228 -19.71 -11.54 -9.15
CA HIS A 228 -19.92 -10.36 -8.29
C HIS A 228 -18.62 -9.66 -7.89
N ILE A 229 -17.45 -10.16 -8.32
CA ILE A 229 -16.15 -9.61 -7.97
C ILE A 229 -15.52 -8.92 -9.17
N GLY A 230 -14.98 -7.72 -8.94
CA GLY A 230 -14.21 -6.96 -9.92
C GLY A 230 -13.00 -6.26 -9.30
N ILE A 231 -12.18 -5.71 -10.17
CA ILE A 231 -11.17 -4.72 -9.80
C ILE A 231 -11.34 -3.49 -10.69
N PRO A 232 -10.91 -2.30 -10.26
CA PRO A 232 -10.84 -1.14 -11.13
C PRO A 232 -9.93 -1.41 -12.33
N GLN A 233 -10.19 -0.75 -13.46
CA GLN A 233 -9.24 -0.69 -14.55
C GLN A 233 -7.92 -0.10 -14.02
N SER A 234 -6.83 -0.88 -14.14
CA SER A 234 -5.57 -0.61 -13.46
C SER A 234 -4.40 -0.62 -14.43
N TYR A 235 -3.44 0.28 -14.21
CA TYR A 235 -2.16 0.39 -14.91
C TYR A 235 -1.04 0.48 -13.89
N PHE A 236 0.17 0.08 -14.30
CA PHE A 236 1.29 -0.11 -13.38
C PHE A 236 2.51 0.64 -13.91
N ILE A 237 3.03 1.63 -13.19
CA ILE A 237 4.34 2.19 -13.49
C ILE A 237 5.38 1.28 -12.82
N GLY A 238 6.28 0.70 -13.64
CA GLY A 238 7.29 -0.22 -13.16
C GLY A 238 8.36 0.45 -12.31
N THR A 239 8.98 -0.34 -11.43
CA THR A 239 9.98 0.13 -10.46
C THR A 239 11.24 0.75 -11.06
N GLU A 240 11.51 0.62 -12.35
CA GLU A 240 12.68 1.22 -12.99
C GLU A 240 12.45 2.68 -13.39
N VAL A 241 11.19 3.11 -13.56
CA VAL A 241 10.86 4.46 -13.99
C VAL A 241 11.31 5.53 -12.99
N ILE A 242 11.31 5.24 -11.68
CA ILE A 242 11.81 6.18 -10.66
C ILE A 242 13.30 6.47 -10.82
N TYR A 243 14.11 5.47 -11.21
CA TYR A 243 15.54 5.67 -11.45
C TYR A 243 15.78 6.53 -12.69
N GLU A 244 15.08 6.23 -13.79
CA GLU A 244 15.15 7.04 -15.00
C GLU A 244 14.76 8.50 -14.70
N PHE A 245 13.70 8.71 -13.92
CA PHE A 245 13.26 10.02 -13.50
C PHE A 245 14.31 10.75 -12.65
N ARG A 246 14.86 10.09 -11.62
CA ARG A 246 15.88 10.68 -10.74
C ARG A 246 17.15 11.03 -11.51
N LEU A 247 17.64 10.10 -12.33
CA LEU A 247 18.85 10.31 -13.13
C LEU A 247 18.69 11.48 -14.10
N MET A 248 17.56 11.54 -14.81
CA MET A 248 17.27 12.61 -15.76
C MET A 248 17.23 13.99 -15.12
N ASN A 249 16.81 14.09 -13.86
CA ASN A 249 16.62 15.34 -13.14
C ASN A 249 17.73 15.62 -12.12
N GLY A 250 18.76 14.79 -12.03
CA GLY A 250 19.88 14.97 -11.09
C GLY A 250 19.50 14.86 -9.62
N LEU A 251 18.45 14.05 -9.29
CA LEU A 251 17.91 13.93 -7.93
C LEU A 251 18.58 12.85 -7.08
N ASP A 252 19.54 12.12 -7.62
CA ASP A 252 20.21 11.01 -6.91
C ASP A 252 20.96 11.46 -5.65
N HIS A 253 21.38 12.73 -5.58
CA HIS A 253 22.04 13.27 -4.40
C HIS A 253 21.15 13.28 -3.15
N TYR A 254 19.80 13.28 -3.31
CA TYR A 254 18.88 13.19 -2.18
C TYR A 254 18.81 11.78 -1.56
N MET A 255 19.34 10.75 -2.21
CA MET A 255 19.33 9.40 -1.66
C MET A 255 20.16 9.26 -0.38
N ASN A 256 21.06 10.19 -0.11
CA ASN A 256 21.86 10.24 1.12
C ASN A 256 21.04 10.68 2.34
N GLN A 257 19.82 11.22 2.15
CA GLN A 257 18.95 11.65 3.25
C GLN A 257 18.68 10.52 4.26
N LYS A 258 18.58 9.28 3.79
CA LYS A 258 18.34 8.10 4.64
C LYS A 258 19.39 7.89 5.74
N TYR A 259 20.56 8.54 5.67
CA TYR A 259 21.63 8.45 6.67
C TYR A 259 21.74 9.69 7.56
N ARG A 260 20.89 10.70 7.36
CA ARG A 260 20.90 11.93 8.16
C ARG A 260 20.05 11.78 9.42
N SER A 261 20.16 12.77 10.31
CA SER A 261 19.28 12.84 11.49
C SER A 261 17.83 13.12 11.09
N LEU A 262 16.88 12.70 11.93
CA LEU A 262 15.45 12.88 11.64
C LEU A 262 15.07 14.37 11.49
N ASP A 263 15.71 15.25 12.26
CA ASP A 263 15.44 16.69 12.19
C ASP A 263 15.92 17.28 10.86
N GLU A 264 17.11 16.89 10.37
CA GLU A 264 17.60 17.30 9.03
C GLU A 264 16.72 16.77 7.91
N ILE A 265 16.23 15.51 8.03
CA ILE A 265 15.32 14.91 7.05
C ILE A 265 14.01 15.71 6.98
N ARG A 266 13.42 16.06 8.12
CA ARG A 266 12.19 16.86 8.21
C ARG A 266 12.34 18.26 7.61
N GLU A 267 13.47 18.91 7.87
CA GLU A 267 13.76 20.25 7.35
C GLU A 267 13.95 20.24 5.81
N GLU A 268 14.59 19.22 5.27
CA GLU A 268 14.91 19.14 3.85
C GLU A 268 13.75 18.57 2.99
N TYR A 269 12.84 17.81 3.57
CA TYR A 269 11.78 17.11 2.82
C TYR A 269 10.92 18.04 1.94
N PRO A 270 10.48 19.24 2.37
CA PRO A 270 9.74 20.16 1.49
C PRO A 270 10.51 20.52 0.20
N ARG A 271 11.83 20.76 0.30
CA ARG A 271 12.70 21.05 -0.85
C ARG A 271 12.81 19.84 -1.80
N ILE A 272 12.83 18.64 -1.22
CA ILE A 272 12.83 17.39 -2.00
C ILE A 272 11.54 17.27 -2.81
N VAL A 273 10.39 17.56 -2.20
CA VAL A 273 9.09 17.57 -2.88
C VAL A 273 9.10 18.58 -4.04
N ASP A 274 9.54 19.82 -3.81
CA ASP A 274 9.61 20.85 -4.83
C ASP A 274 10.54 20.45 -5.99
N ALA A 275 11.69 19.84 -5.69
CA ALA A 275 12.63 19.36 -6.69
C ALA A 275 12.04 18.22 -7.55
N HIS A 276 11.25 17.32 -6.96
CA HIS A 276 10.54 16.30 -7.71
C HIS A 276 9.45 16.90 -8.59
N LEU A 277 8.68 17.86 -8.09
CA LEU A 277 7.62 18.54 -8.85
C LEU A 277 8.17 19.30 -10.06
N ALA A 278 9.37 19.86 -9.96
CA ALA A 278 10.05 20.51 -11.07
C ALA A 278 10.65 19.51 -12.09
N GLY A 279 10.69 18.23 -11.80
CA GLY A 279 11.32 17.21 -12.64
C GLY A 279 10.52 16.85 -13.89
N ASN A 280 11.21 16.40 -14.93
CA ASN A 280 10.63 15.94 -16.19
C ASN A 280 10.71 14.41 -16.33
N PHE A 281 9.73 13.82 -17.00
CA PHE A 281 9.75 12.39 -17.35
C PHE A 281 10.33 12.17 -18.76
N PRO A 282 10.88 10.98 -19.05
CA PRO A 282 11.21 10.57 -20.40
C PRO A 282 10.00 10.69 -21.32
N SER A 283 10.20 11.11 -22.57
CA SER A 283 9.11 11.29 -23.54
C SER A 283 8.32 10.00 -23.81
N SER A 284 8.98 8.83 -23.72
CA SER A 284 8.35 7.51 -23.82
C SER A 284 7.34 7.26 -22.68
N THR A 285 7.69 7.63 -21.45
CA THR A 285 6.82 7.51 -20.28
C THR A 285 5.62 8.46 -20.39
N VAL A 286 5.85 9.72 -20.77
CA VAL A 286 4.79 10.70 -21.00
C VAL A 286 3.80 10.21 -22.06
N LYS A 287 4.31 9.66 -23.19
CA LYS A 287 3.47 9.09 -24.25
C LYS A 287 2.60 7.92 -23.75
N GLN A 288 3.17 7.03 -22.94
CA GLN A 288 2.42 5.92 -22.36
C GLN A 288 1.36 6.40 -21.35
N LEU A 289 1.66 7.40 -20.51
CA LEU A 289 0.69 7.98 -19.57
C LEU A 289 -0.45 8.69 -20.28
N ARG A 290 -0.17 9.40 -21.40
CA ARG A 290 -1.19 9.99 -22.25
C ARG A 290 -2.12 8.90 -22.84
N ALA A 291 -1.57 7.77 -23.26
CA ALA A 291 -2.37 6.64 -23.74
C ALA A 291 -3.24 6.03 -22.61
N VAL A 292 -2.76 6.01 -21.37
CA VAL A 292 -3.56 5.59 -20.21
C VAL A 292 -4.76 6.53 -19.99
N LEU A 293 -4.57 7.85 -20.04
CA LEU A 293 -5.67 8.81 -19.92
C LEU A 293 -6.69 8.64 -21.05
N ALA A 294 -6.22 8.43 -22.28
CA ALA A 294 -7.12 8.18 -23.42
C ALA A 294 -7.94 6.90 -23.26
N ASP A 295 -7.37 5.82 -22.66
CA ASP A 295 -8.08 4.56 -22.42
C ASP A 295 -9.04 4.63 -21.21
N ILE A 296 -8.72 5.43 -20.17
CA ILE A 296 -9.59 5.69 -19.02
C ILE A 296 -10.75 6.61 -19.39
N GLY A 297 -10.55 7.55 -20.33
CA GLY A 297 -11.49 8.58 -20.72
C GLY A 297 -11.67 9.65 -19.63
N GLU A 298 -12.85 10.26 -19.53
CA GLU A 298 -13.17 11.32 -18.56
C GLU A 298 -13.37 10.84 -17.12
N SER A 299 -13.12 9.55 -16.84
CA SER A 299 -13.32 9.04 -15.47
C SER A 299 -12.20 9.50 -14.55
N PRO A 300 -12.52 9.87 -13.31
CA PRO A 300 -11.53 10.14 -12.29
C PRO A 300 -10.61 8.95 -12.03
N LEU A 301 -9.40 9.23 -11.57
CA LEU A 301 -8.42 8.20 -11.25
C LEU A 301 -7.72 8.47 -9.92
N ILE A 302 -7.13 7.42 -9.37
CA ILE A 302 -6.27 7.48 -8.20
C ILE A 302 -4.88 6.95 -8.54
N VAL A 303 -3.85 7.70 -8.12
CA VAL A 303 -2.44 7.35 -8.25
C VAL A 303 -1.93 6.92 -6.89
N ARG A 304 -1.55 5.65 -6.77
CA ARG A 304 -1.19 5.03 -5.48
C ARG A 304 0.25 4.55 -5.51
N SER A 305 0.96 4.74 -4.41
CA SER A 305 2.24 4.06 -4.19
C SER A 305 2.07 2.54 -4.27
N SER A 306 3.08 1.87 -4.79
CA SER A 306 3.15 0.40 -4.85
C SER A 306 4.61 -0.04 -4.71
N SER A 307 5.24 0.33 -3.60
CA SER A 307 6.60 -0.08 -3.30
C SER A 307 6.72 -1.60 -3.17
N LEU A 308 7.90 -2.15 -3.45
CA LEU A 308 8.15 -3.57 -3.19
C LEU A 308 8.12 -3.93 -1.69
N LEU A 309 8.22 -2.95 -0.81
CA LEU A 309 8.10 -3.13 0.64
C LEU A 309 6.67 -3.01 1.16
N GLU A 310 5.74 -2.43 0.37
CA GLU A 310 4.33 -2.32 0.75
C GLU A 310 3.61 -3.67 0.59
N ASP A 311 2.63 -3.91 1.47
CA ASP A 311 1.70 -5.04 1.43
C ASP A 311 2.37 -6.42 1.32
N ASN A 312 3.52 -6.52 1.96
CA ASN A 312 4.41 -7.66 1.91
C ASN A 312 4.08 -8.67 3.03
N PHE A 313 4.47 -9.93 2.84
CA PHE A 313 4.31 -11.01 3.84
C PHE A 313 5.15 -10.81 5.13
N GLY A 314 6.02 -9.79 5.21
CA GLY A 314 6.88 -9.53 6.36
C GLY A 314 6.83 -8.10 6.90
N TYR A 315 6.56 -7.13 6.03
CA TYR A 315 6.53 -5.70 6.37
C TYR A 315 5.33 -5.05 5.70
N ALA A 316 4.62 -4.21 6.43
CA ALA A 316 3.52 -3.44 5.86
C ALA A 316 3.83 -1.95 6.03
N PHE A 317 4.17 -1.28 4.95
CA PHE A 317 4.43 0.17 4.91
C PHE A 317 3.13 0.98 4.84
N ALA A 318 2.11 0.56 5.61
CA ALA A 318 0.82 1.23 5.59
C ALA A 318 0.93 2.71 5.99
N GLY A 319 0.32 3.58 5.19
CA GLY A 319 0.27 5.02 5.48
C GLY A 319 1.62 5.75 5.40
N LYS A 320 2.71 5.11 4.95
CA LYS A 320 4.04 5.75 4.84
C LYS A 320 4.24 6.48 3.52
N TYR A 321 3.52 6.09 2.49
CA TYR A 321 3.56 6.70 1.17
C TYR A 321 2.19 7.25 0.79
N ASN A 322 2.19 8.27 -0.05
CA ASN A 322 0.99 9.02 -0.39
C ASN A 322 0.24 8.41 -1.58
N SER A 323 -1.08 8.68 -1.61
CA SER A 323 -1.95 8.43 -2.76
C SER A 323 -2.66 9.73 -3.15
N TYR A 324 -2.89 9.94 -4.45
CA TYR A 324 -3.48 11.17 -4.96
C TYR A 324 -4.64 10.88 -5.91
N PHE A 325 -5.76 11.56 -5.70
CA PHE A 325 -6.86 11.56 -6.66
C PHE A 325 -6.58 12.60 -7.74
N CYS A 326 -6.84 12.20 -8.99
CA CYS A 326 -6.84 13.11 -10.15
C CYS A 326 -8.27 13.12 -10.67
N PRO A 327 -8.97 14.26 -10.60
CA PRO A 327 -10.36 14.37 -11.05
C PRO A 327 -10.54 14.09 -12.54
N ASN A 328 -9.55 14.46 -13.37
CA ASN A 328 -9.50 14.14 -14.80
C ASN A 328 -10.69 14.72 -15.61
N GLN A 329 -11.12 15.93 -15.24
CA GLN A 329 -12.25 16.62 -15.87
C GLN A 329 -11.81 17.85 -16.68
N GLY A 330 -10.51 18.15 -16.71
CA GLY A 330 -9.92 19.25 -17.48
C GLY A 330 -9.63 18.87 -18.94
N THR A 331 -8.86 19.71 -19.61
CA THR A 331 -8.31 19.41 -20.93
C THR A 331 -7.30 18.27 -20.87
N GLU A 332 -6.98 17.67 -22.00
CA GLU A 332 -6.00 16.56 -22.08
C GLU A 332 -4.65 16.94 -21.45
N GLU A 333 -4.17 18.17 -21.67
CA GLU A 333 -2.89 18.66 -21.14
C GLU A 333 -2.97 18.95 -19.63
N GLU A 334 -4.08 19.49 -19.13
CA GLU A 334 -4.30 19.69 -17.71
C GLU A 334 -4.36 18.33 -16.98
N ASN A 335 -5.15 17.40 -17.49
CA ASN A 335 -5.27 16.06 -16.92
C ASN A 335 -3.93 15.30 -16.93
N LEU A 336 -3.13 15.46 -18.00
CA LEU A 336 -1.79 14.88 -18.05
C LEU A 336 -0.86 15.52 -17.03
N THR A 337 -0.92 16.83 -16.86
CA THR A 337 -0.11 17.57 -15.88
C THR A 337 -0.45 17.10 -14.48
N ASP A 338 -1.72 17.00 -14.12
CA ASP A 338 -2.18 16.51 -12.82
C ASP A 338 -1.71 15.07 -12.54
N LEU A 339 -1.81 14.20 -13.55
CA LEU A 339 -1.32 12.82 -13.44
C LEU A 339 0.19 12.78 -13.21
N LEU A 340 0.98 13.57 -13.97
CA LEU A 340 2.43 13.65 -13.81
C LEU A 340 2.81 14.20 -12.44
N ASP A 341 2.08 15.21 -11.93
CA ASP A 341 2.32 15.77 -10.59
C ASP A 341 1.99 14.78 -9.48
N ALA A 342 0.91 14.00 -9.62
CA ALA A 342 0.60 12.92 -8.69
C ALA A 342 1.73 11.87 -8.65
N VAL A 343 2.25 11.47 -9.82
CA VAL A 343 3.38 10.52 -9.92
C VAL A 343 4.64 11.10 -9.27
N ARG A 344 4.97 12.39 -9.52
CA ARG A 344 6.13 13.08 -8.89
C ARG A 344 6.03 13.11 -7.37
N ARG A 345 4.85 13.43 -6.84
CA ARG A 345 4.58 13.44 -5.40
C ARG A 345 4.72 12.05 -4.77
N VAL A 346 4.24 11.01 -5.43
CA VAL A 346 4.42 9.62 -4.96
C VAL A 346 5.90 9.27 -4.96
N PHE A 347 6.68 9.64 -5.98
CA PHE A 347 8.12 9.41 -6.00
C PHE A 347 8.85 10.16 -4.86
N ALA A 348 8.49 11.43 -4.62
CA ALA A 348 9.03 12.20 -3.51
C ALA A 348 8.74 11.55 -2.15
N SER A 349 7.57 10.90 -1.98
CA SER A 349 7.17 10.28 -0.72
C SER A 349 8.09 9.12 -0.28
N THR A 350 8.92 8.58 -1.18
CA THR A 350 9.97 7.60 -0.81
C THR A 350 11.01 8.16 0.17
N LEU A 351 11.16 9.47 0.19
CA LEU A 351 12.06 10.21 1.09
C LEU A 351 11.31 10.91 2.23
N ASN A 352 10.03 10.58 2.44
CA ASN A 352 9.26 11.06 3.58
C ASN A 352 9.95 10.66 4.89
N PRO A 353 10.05 11.56 5.88
CA PRO A 353 10.65 11.29 7.18
C PRO A 353 10.14 10.01 7.86
N ASP A 354 8.82 9.78 7.86
CA ASP A 354 8.23 8.59 8.48
C ASP A 354 8.59 7.30 7.73
N ALA A 355 8.67 7.35 6.40
CA ALA A 355 9.10 6.21 5.59
C ALA A 355 10.57 5.85 5.81
N ILE A 356 11.45 6.86 5.91
CA ILE A 356 12.87 6.65 6.21
C ILE A 356 13.05 6.08 7.61
N LEU A 357 12.39 6.66 8.61
CA LEU A 357 12.46 6.19 9.99
C LEU A 357 11.98 4.75 10.14
N TYR A 358 10.88 4.40 9.48
CA TYR A 358 10.36 3.04 9.47
C TYR A 358 11.40 2.06 8.90
N ARG A 359 12.06 2.41 7.78
CA ARG A 359 13.13 1.59 7.19
C ARG A 359 14.34 1.47 8.11
N GLN A 360 14.76 2.56 8.80
CA GLN A 360 15.84 2.53 9.78
C GLN A 360 15.53 1.53 10.91
N LYS A 361 14.33 1.62 11.48
CA LYS A 361 13.91 0.75 12.60
C LYS A 361 13.87 -0.73 12.23
N HIS A 362 13.50 -1.05 11.00
CA HIS A 362 13.41 -2.43 10.54
C HIS A 362 14.68 -2.96 9.87
N GLY A 363 15.80 -2.22 9.96
CA GLY A 363 17.07 -2.63 9.34
C GLY A 363 17.05 -2.63 7.81
N LEU A 364 16.11 -1.88 7.21
CA LEU A 364 15.90 -1.79 5.76
C LEU A 364 16.50 -0.52 5.15
N ILE A 365 17.32 0.21 5.88
CA ILE A 365 17.87 1.50 5.42
C ILE A 365 18.77 1.33 4.19
N ASP A 366 19.49 0.22 4.10
CA ASP A 366 20.38 -0.11 2.99
C ASP A 366 19.66 -0.84 1.87
N TYR A 367 18.39 -1.23 2.10
CA TYR A 367 17.55 -1.76 1.03
C TYR A 367 17.25 -0.67 0.00
N ASP A 368 17.40 -1.01 -1.26
CA ASP A 368 17.11 -0.12 -2.38
C ASP A 368 15.60 0.00 -2.56
N GLU A 369 15.03 1.13 -2.12
CA GLU A 369 13.61 1.41 -2.20
C GLU A 369 13.15 1.59 -3.64
N ARG A 370 12.42 0.63 -4.16
CA ARG A 370 11.93 0.59 -5.53
C ARG A 370 10.44 0.90 -5.57
N MET A 371 10.12 2.17 -5.82
CA MET A 371 8.75 2.63 -5.93
C MET A 371 8.19 2.31 -7.33
N ALA A 372 7.20 1.45 -7.37
CA ALA A 372 6.25 1.36 -8.46
C ALA A 372 5.01 2.18 -8.15
N ILE A 373 4.15 2.41 -9.14
CA ILE A 373 2.89 3.13 -8.95
C ILE A 373 1.74 2.33 -9.55
N LEU A 374 0.64 2.28 -8.81
CA LEU A 374 -0.63 1.74 -9.24
C LEU A 374 -1.55 2.90 -9.62
N ILE A 375 -1.92 3.00 -10.90
CA ILE A 375 -2.92 3.94 -11.40
C ILE A 375 -4.22 3.17 -11.57
N GLN A 376 -5.29 3.62 -10.92
CA GLN A 376 -6.60 2.98 -10.99
C GLN A 376 -7.67 3.98 -11.39
N LYS A 377 -8.57 3.55 -12.28
CA LYS A 377 -9.83 4.27 -12.51
C LYS A 377 -10.61 4.27 -11.20
N ALA A 378 -11.01 5.44 -10.72
CA ALA A 378 -11.83 5.53 -9.53
C ALA A 378 -13.19 4.86 -9.77
N VAL A 379 -13.58 3.97 -8.85
CA VAL A 379 -14.91 3.37 -8.88
C VAL A 379 -15.90 4.33 -8.25
N GLY A 380 -16.98 4.65 -8.93
CA GLY A 380 -17.99 5.56 -8.43
C GLY A 380 -19.08 5.81 -9.46
N LYS A 381 -20.02 6.68 -9.10
CA LYS A 381 -21.14 7.10 -9.94
C LYS A 381 -21.36 8.61 -9.82
N PRO A 382 -21.79 9.27 -10.88
CA PRO A 382 -22.17 10.67 -10.78
C PRO A 382 -23.46 10.84 -9.98
N TYR A 383 -23.49 11.82 -9.09
CA TYR A 383 -24.67 12.32 -8.43
C TYR A 383 -24.58 13.85 -8.31
N ARG A 384 -25.48 14.58 -8.96
CA ARG A 384 -25.39 16.03 -9.14
C ARG A 384 -24.04 16.42 -9.80
N ASP A 385 -23.33 17.37 -9.22
CA ASP A 385 -22.02 17.83 -9.71
C ASP A 385 -20.85 16.98 -9.15
N TYR A 386 -21.14 15.88 -8.46
CA TYR A 386 -20.15 15.06 -7.75
C TYR A 386 -20.06 13.64 -8.29
N TYR A 387 -18.87 13.07 -8.18
CA TYR A 387 -18.58 11.67 -8.49
C TYR A 387 -17.98 10.97 -7.29
N PHE A 388 -18.60 9.87 -6.87
CA PHE A 388 -18.16 9.08 -5.69
C PHE A 388 -18.78 7.69 -5.69
N PRO A 389 -18.20 6.69 -4.99
CA PRO A 389 -18.79 5.38 -4.81
C PRO A 389 -20.00 5.41 -3.85
N VAL A 390 -20.94 4.51 -4.08
CA VAL A 390 -22.10 4.36 -3.19
C VAL A 390 -21.65 3.91 -1.80
N LEU A 391 -20.61 3.09 -1.74
CA LEU A 391 -20.15 2.42 -0.54
C LEU A 391 -18.69 2.04 -0.69
N ALA A 392 -17.87 2.41 0.25
CA ALA A 392 -16.48 2.01 0.34
C ALA A 392 -16.11 1.59 1.77
N GLY A 393 -14.99 0.93 1.91
CA GLY A 393 -14.55 0.54 3.24
C GLY A 393 -13.29 -0.29 3.30
N VAL A 394 -12.99 -0.74 4.51
CA VAL A 394 -11.95 -1.72 4.80
C VAL A 394 -12.58 -2.93 5.46
N ALA A 395 -12.22 -4.11 4.99
CA ALA A 395 -12.67 -5.40 5.51
C ALA A 395 -11.49 -6.18 6.10
N PHE A 396 -11.68 -6.78 7.25
CA PHE A 396 -10.69 -7.62 7.93
C PHE A 396 -11.25 -9.04 8.02
N SER A 397 -10.47 -10.04 7.67
CA SER A 397 -10.89 -11.44 7.75
C SER A 397 -11.06 -11.94 9.19
N GLN A 398 -10.39 -11.29 10.14
CA GLN A 398 -10.59 -11.52 11.56
C GLN A 398 -11.02 -10.23 12.25
N ASN A 399 -12.01 -10.35 13.14
CA ASN A 399 -12.51 -9.23 13.93
C ASN A 399 -11.71 -9.09 15.23
N PRO A 400 -10.83 -8.08 15.35
CA PRO A 400 -10.14 -7.80 16.60
C PRO A 400 -11.04 -7.12 17.64
N PHE A 401 -12.25 -6.66 17.23
CA PHE A 401 -13.17 -5.88 18.07
C PHE A 401 -14.38 -6.71 18.48
N ARG A 402 -14.43 -7.08 19.72
CA ARG A 402 -15.56 -7.81 20.28
C ARG A 402 -16.32 -6.96 21.28
N TRP A 403 -17.17 -6.01 20.77
CA TRP A 403 -18.02 -5.18 21.63
C TRP A 403 -19.23 -5.91 22.20
N ASN A 404 -19.39 -7.21 21.86
CA ASN A 404 -20.45 -8.08 22.38
C ASN A 404 -19.96 -9.53 22.33
N ASN A 405 -20.29 -10.33 23.36
CA ASN A 405 -19.86 -11.73 23.48
C ASN A 405 -20.41 -12.65 22.39
N GLN A 406 -21.45 -12.25 21.66
CA GLN A 406 -21.99 -12.99 20.52
C GLN A 406 -21.14 -12.83 19.25
N ILE A 407 -20.26 -11.83 19.19
CA ILE A 407 -19.42 -11.56 18.05
C ILE A 407 -18.29 -12.60 18.01
N ARG A 408 -18.17 -13.27 16.86
CA ARG A 408 -17.09 -14.21 16.61
C ARG A 408 -15.94 -13.53 15.86
N ARG A 409 -14.72 -13.79 16.29
CA ARG A 409 -13.52 -13.18 15.73
C ARG A 409 -13.27 -13.63 14.29
N GLU A 410 -13.50 -14.89 14.00
CA GLU A 410 -13.19 -15.57 12.74
C GLU A 410 -14.15 -15.23 11.58
N ASP A 411 -15.28 -14.58 11.86
CA ASP A 411 -16.25 -14.23 10.81
C ASP A 411 -15.95 -12.89 10.12
N GLY A 412 -14.97 -12.16 10.61
CA GLY A 412 -14.51 -10.92 10.01
C GLY A 412 -15.27 -9.67 10.45
N PHE A 413 -14.80 -8.54 9.92
CA PHE A 413 -15.19 -7.21 10.36
C PHE A 413 -15.09 -6.20 9.22
N LEU A 414 -16.04 -5.25 9.14
CA LEU A 414 -16.04 -4.19 8.14
C LEU A 414 -16.05 -2.81 8.80
N ARG A 415 -15.40 -1.87 8.14
CA ARG A 415 -15.54 -0.43 8.35
C ARG A 415 -16.12 0.17 7.08
N LEU A 416 -17.33 0.72 7.13
CA LEU A 416 -18.04 1.26 5.98
C LEU A 416 -18.19 2.76 6.05
N VAL A 417 -18.06 3.39 4.88
CA VAL A 417 -18.33 4.81 4.64
C VAL A 417 -19.10 5.01 3.34
N TRP A 418 -19.82 6.10 3.25
CA TRP A 418 -20.38 6.63 2.03
C TRP A 418 -19.36 7.55 1.35
N GLY A 419 -19.17 7.44 0.04
CA GLY A 419 -18.11 8.13 -0.68
C GLY A 419 -16.82 7.33 -0.79
N PHE A 420 -15.71 8.01 -1.08
CA PHE A 420 -14.41 7.37 -1.17
C PHE A 420 -13.94 6.79 0.16
N GLY A 421 -13.21 5.68 0.09
CA GLY A 421 -12.77 4.91 1.26
C GLY A 421 -11.74 5.60 2.16
N THR A 422 -11.27 6.80 1.81
CA THR A 422 -10.32 7.60 2.58
C THR A 422 -10.72 7.74 4.05
N ARG A 423 -12.00 7.98 4.33
CA ARG A 423 -12.50 8.11 5.70
C ARG A 423 -12.71 6.78 6.44
N ALA A 424 -12.71 5.67 5.75
CA ALA A 424 -12.65 4.35 6.39
C ALA A 424 -11.23 4.00 6.84
N VAL A 425 -10.24 4.54 6.14
CA VAL A 425 -8.82 4.32 6.35
C VAL A 425 -8.25 5.40 7.28
N ASP A 426 -8.36 6.67 6.87
CA ASP A 426 -7.89 7.83 7.62
C ASP A 426 -9.06 8.46 8.39
N ARG A 427 -9.07 8.31 9.71
CA ARG A 427 -10.03 9.06 10.51
C ARG A 427 -9.58 10.51 10.63
N VAL A 428 -10.23 11.39 9.90
CA VAL A 428 -10.02 12.82 9.99
C VAL A 428 -11.10 13.41 10.91
N SER A 429 -10.70 14.00 12.04
CA SER A 429 -11.59 14.69 12.98
C SER A 429 -12.75 13.83 13.56
N ASN A 430 -13.89 14.43 13.86
CA ASN A 430 -15.08 13.80 14.46
C ASN A 430 -15.91 12.99 13.44
N ASP A 431 -15.29 12.21 12.58
CA ASP A 431 -15.95 11.45 11.53
C ASP A 431 -15.75 9.94 11.71
N TYR A 432 -16.82 9.16 11.64
CA TYR A 432 -16.82 7.78 12.11
C TYR A 432 -17.35 6.81 11.06
N PRO A 433 -16.55 5.84 10.60
CA PRO A 433 -17.07 4.78 9.75
C PRO A 433 -18.01 3.87 10.54
N ARG A 434 -19.01 3.29 9.87
CA ARG A 434 -19.86 2.27 10.46
C ARG A 434 -19.07 0.98 10.68
N LEU A 435 -19.02 0.51 11.93
CA LEU A 435 -18.37 -0.75 12.32
C LEU A 435 -19.38 -1.90 12.22
N ILE A 436 -19.02 -2.99 11.54
CA ILE A 436 -19.88 -4.16 11.30
C ILE A 436 -19.13 -5.44 11.60
N ALA A 437 -19.58 -6.20 12.59
CA ALA A 437 -19.13 -7.58 12.80
C ALA A 437 -19.93 -8.50 11.87
N LEU A 438 -19.27 -9.23 10.97
CA LEU A 438 -19.95 -10.07 9.99
C LEU A 438 -20.70 -11.25 10.62
N SER A 439 -20.35 -11.68 11.84
CA SER A 439 -21.12 -12.65 12.62
C SER A 439 -22.51 -12.14 13.01
N HIS A 440 -22.59 -10.85 13.39
CA HIS A 440 -23.80 -10.20 13.87
C HIS A 440 -23.88 -8.76 13.31
N PRO A 441 -24.22 -8.58 12.01
CA PRO A 441 -24.06 -7.30 11.31
C PRO A 441 -24.94 -6.17 11.86
N GLN A 442 -26.01 -6.51 12.57
CA GLN A 442 -26.94 -5.54 13.15
C GLN A 442 -26.50 -5.05 14.54
N LEU A 443 -25.64 -5.80 15.23
CA LEU A 443 -25.10 -5.35 16.51
C LEU A 443 -24.21 -4.13 16.32
N ARG A 444 -24.42 -3.14 17.18
CA ARG A 444 -23.67 -1.89 17.21
C ARG A 444 -22.93 -1.73 18.55
N PRO A 445 -21.79 -1.05 18.57
CA PRO A 445 -21.22 -0.57 19.81
C PRO A 445 -22.09 0.54 20.45
N GLU A 446 -22.75 1.38 19.63
CA GLU A 446 -23.65 2.44 20.06
C GLU A 446 -25.04 1.87 20.38
N THR A 447 -25.55 2.15 21.58
CA THR A 447 -26.83 1.59 22.07
C THR A 447 -28.01 2.58 22.01
N THR A 448 -27.73 3.89 21.86
CA THR A 448 -28.78 4.93 21.81
C THR A 448 -28.75 5.68 20.48
N THR A 449 -29.89 6.23 20.06
CA THR A 449 -29.99 7.03 18.82
C THR A 449 -29.07 8.25 18.86
N LYS A 450 -28.97 8.90 20.03
CA LYS A 450 -28.03 10.01 20.23
C LYS A 450 -26.57 9.59 19.99
N ALA A 451 -26.14 8.44 20.51
CA ALA A 451 -24.81 7.92 20.29
C ALA A 451 -24.61 7.51 18.81
N ILE A 452 -25.60 6.86 18.17
CA ILE A 452 -25.54 6.49 16.75
C ILE A 452 -25.37 7.74 15.87
N ARG A 453 -26.10 8.81 16.17
CA ARG A 453 -25.97 10.10 15.50
C ARG A 453 -24.57 10.70 15.69
N GLN A 454 -24.10 10.76 16.92
CA GLN A 454 -22.80 11.34 17.28
C GLN A 454 -21.64 10.59 16.61
N TYR A 455 -21.70 9.26 16.57
CA TYR A 455 -20.69 8.38 16.01
C TYR A 455 -21.04 7.89 14.60
N SER A 456 -21.71 8.71 13.81
CA SER A 456 -21.95 8.50 12.39
C SER A 456 -20.99 9.33 11.54
N GLN A 457 -20.98 9.06 10.23
CA GLN A 457 -20.21 9.83 9.26
C GLN A 457 -20.88 11.18 9.01
N TRP A 458 -20.12 12.27 9.13
CA TRP A 458 -20.57 13.66 8.94
C TRP A 458 -20.05 14.28 7.64
N TYR A 459 -18.94 13.81 7.13
CA TYR A 459 -18.30 14.33 5.91
C TYR A 459 -18.12 13.24 4.90
N ILE A 460 -18.14 13.61 3.63
CA ILE A 460 -17.89 12.73 2.50
C ILE A 460 -16.79 13.33 1.62
N ASP A 461 -15.86 12.49 1.19
CA ASP A 461 -14.86 12.84 0.20
C ASP A 461 -15.39 12.49 -1.19
N VAL A 462 -15.36 13.47 -2.09
CA VAL A 462 -15.96 13.41 -3.42
C VAL A 462 -15.05 14.05 -4.45
N ILE A 463 -15.28 13.74 -5.71
CA ILE A 463 -14.73 14.51 -6.83
C ILE A 463 -15.83 15.42 -7.37
N ASN A 464 -15.57 16.74 -7.34
CA ASN A 464 -16.41 17.73 -7.98
C ASN A 464 -16.04 17.76 -9.48
N VAL A 465 -16.96 17.23 -10.31
CA VAL A 465 -16.70 17.09 -11.74
C VAL A 465 -16.77 18.44 -12.46
N LYS A 466 -17.45 19.42 -11.88
CA LYS A 466 -17.58 20.76 -12.45
C LYS A 466 -16.35 21.62 -12.17
N GLU A 467 -15.84 21.56 -10.94
CA GLU A 467 -14.69 22.36 -10.50
C GLU A 467 -13.35 21.63 -10.71
N ASN A 468 -13.37 20.39 -11.26
CA ASN A 468 -12.19 19.53 -11.46
C ASN A 468 -11.35 19.38 -10.18
N SER A 469 -11.99 19.11 -9.03
CA SER A 469 -11.33 19.12 -7.73
C SER A 469 -11.72 17.90 -6.90
N PHE A 470 -10.84 17.52 -5.95
CA PHE A 470 -11.16 16.58 -4.89
C PHE A 470 -11.53 17.36 -3.64
N GLU A 471 -12.71 17.12 -3.09
CA GLU A 471 -13.30 17.92 -2.02
C GLU A 471 -13.82 17.06 -0.88
N THR A 472 -13.82 17.66 0.30
CA THR A 472 -14.50 17.16 1.49
C THR A 472 -15.70 18.04 1.77
N ILE A 473 -16.90 17.47 1.77
CA ILE A 473 -18.15 18.22 2.01
C ILE A 473 -18.97 17.58 3.11
N HIS A 474 -19.85 18.36 3.73
CA HIS A 474 -20.74 17.82 4.76
C HIS A 474 -21.81 16.91 4.14
N VAL A 475 -22.10 15.78 4.79
CA VAL A 475 -23.05 14.78 4.28
C VAL A 475 -24.41 15.38 3.93
N LEU A 476 -24.94 16.27 4.77
CA LEU A 476 -26.25 16.90 4.58
C LEU A 476 -26.31 17.92 3.44
N ASP A 477 -25.16 18.34 2.88
CA ASP A 477 -25.13 19.24 1.73
C ASP A 477 -25.43 18.49 0.41
N ILE A 478 -25.28 17.15 0.41
CA ILE A 478 -25.45 16.31 -0.77
C ILE A 478 -26.49 15.19 -0.58
N LEU A 479 -26.64 14.65 0.64
CA LEU A 479 -27.56 13.56 0.94
C LEU A 479 -28.98 14.11 1.14
N ASP A 480 -29.89 13.69 0.29
CA ASP A 480 -31.31 14.03 0.39
C ASP A 480 -32.23 12.86 0.00
N GLY A 481 -33.54 13.11 0.01
CA GLY A 481 -34.56 12.14 -0.35
C GLY A 481 -34.53 11.68 -1.81
N GLN A 482 -33.76 12.31 -2.70
CA GLN A 482 -33.62 11.92 -4.10
C GLN A 482 -32.45 10.98 -4.36
N TYR A 483 -31.58 10.78 -3.36
CA TYR A 483 -30.43 9.88 -3.52
C TYR A 483 -30.87 8.44 -3.78
N PRO A 484 -30.49 7.81 -4.90
CA PRO A 484 -31.07 6.52 -5.33
C PRO A 484 -30.83 5.37 -4.36
N TYR A 485 -29.76 5.46 -3.55
CA TYR A 485 -29.33 4.39 -2.63
C TYR A 485 -29.66 4.70 -1.17
N LEU A 486 -30.45 5.74 -0.91
CA LEU A 486 -30.72 6.27 0.42
C LEU A 486 -31.16 5.19 1.42
N ARG A 487 -32.07 4.31 1.03
CA ARG A 487 -32.62 3.24 1.87
C ARG A 487 -31.57 2.22 2.37
N TYR A 488 -30.43 2.11 1.68
CA TYR A 488 -29.37 1.17 2.06
C TYR A 488 -28.41 1.79 3.06
N ILE A 489 -28.16 3.11 2.96
CA ILE A 489 -27.11 3.80 3.69
C ILE A 489 -27.62 4.64 4.85
N ALA A 490 -28.86 5.14 4.81
CA ALA A 490 -29.38 6.09 5.80
C ALA A 490 -30.62 5.58 6.52
N SER A 491 -30.84 6.18 7.68
CA SER A 491 -32.07 6.10 8.47
C SER A 491 -32.52 7.50 8.86
N VAL A 492 -33.77 7.66 9.24
CA VAL A 492 -34.35 8.91 9.72
C VAL A 492 -34.39 8.91 11.24
N ASN A 493 -33.94 10.00 11.85
CA ASN A 493 -34.16 10.27 13.28
C ASN A 493 -35.48 11.00 13.48
N ARG A 494 -36.44 10.36 14.15
CA ARG A 494 -37.71 10.97 14.56
C ARG A 494 -37.93 10.72 16.05
N ASP A 495 -38.07 11.76 16.82
CA ASP A 495 -38.30 11.68 18.24
C ASP A 495 -37.31 10.78 19.01
N ASP A 496 -36.00 10.92 18.70
CA ASP A 496 -34.91 10.05 19.20
C ASP A 496 -35.03 8.56 18.86
N TYR A 497 -35.86 8.22 17.87
CA TYR A 497 -35.95 6.87 17.31
C TYR A 497 -35.40 6.82 15.88
N LEU A 498 -34.51 5.85 15.64
CA LEU A 498 -33.93 5.62 14.32
C LEU A 498 -34.88 4.74 13.49
N GLN A 499 -35.49 5.32 12.46
CA GLN A 499 -36.43 4.65 11.56
C GLN A 499 -35.79 4.36 10.21
N GLU A 500 -36.10 3.18 9.67
CA GLU A 500 -35.64 2.81 8.33
C GLU A 500 -36.45 3.49 7.22
N ILE A 501 -35.76 3.84 6.16
CA ILE A 501 -36.38 4.46 4.98
C ILE A 501 -36.87 3.35 4.06
N LEU A 502 -38.15 3.02 4.15
CA LEU A 502 -38.82 2.05 3.25
C LEU A 502 -39.21 2.68 1.91
N SER A 503 -39.60 3.96 1.94
CA SER A 503 -39.98 4.74 0.76
C SER A 503 -39.53 6.18 0.93
N THR A 504 -38.88 6.75 -0.07
CA THR A 504 -38.47 8.17 -0.07
C THR A 504 -39.67 9.11 -0.13
N ALA A 505 -40.84 8.65 -0.64
CA ALA A 505 -42.08 9.45 -0.63
C ALA A 505 -42.63 9.71 0.79
N ALA A 506 -42.21 8.95 1.78
CA ALA A 506 -42.63 9.11 3.17
C ALA A 506 -41.71 10.09 3.97
N LEU A 507 -40.65 10.62 3.33
CA LEU A 507 -39.74 11.57 3.97
C LEU A 507 -40.39 12.96 4.09
N GLN A 508 -40.24 13.56 5.25
CA GLN A 508 -40.70 14.94 5.54
C GLN A 508 -39.50 15.91 5.38
N ARG A 509 -39.78 17.21 5.18
CA ARG A 509 -38.73 18.21 5.00
C ARG A 509 -37.80 18.38 6.21
N ASP A 510 -38.31 18.09 7.39
CA ASP A 510 -37.61 18.25 8.66
C ASP A 510 -36.99 16.94 9.17
N ASP A 511 -37.04 15.87 8.36
CA ASP A 511 -36.43 14.60 8.72
C ASP A 511 -34.91 14.69 8.76
N GLU A 512 -34.30 14.36 9.87
CA GLU A 512 -32.86 14.28 10.03
C GLU A 512 -32.35 12.94 9.53
N LEU A 513 -31.52 12.96 8.47
CA LEU A 513 -30.89 11.77 7.89
C LEU A 513 -29.59 11.43 8.61
N ILE A 514 -29.43 10.18 9.03
CA ILE A 514 -28.21 9.65 9.66
C ILE A 514 -27.68 8.48 8.83
N LEU A 515 -26.38 8.49 8.52
CA LEU A 515 -25.71 7.39 7.84
C LEU A 515 -25.58 6.18 8.77
N SER A 516 -26.55 5.30 8.71
CA SER A 516 -26.69 4.15 9.59
C SER A 516 -26.28 2.82 8.98
N PHE A 517 -26.34 2.70 7.64
CA PHE A 517 -26.14 1.48 6.85
C PHE A 517 -27.04 0.30 7.26
N ASN A 518 -28.14 0.56 7.98
CA ASN A 518 -29.04 -0.48 8.49
C ASN A 518 -29.67 -1.30 7.37
N GLY A 519 -30.09 -0.66 6.27
CA GLY A 519 -30.69 -1.36 5.13
C GLY A 519 -29.71 -2.35 4.49
N LEU A 520 -28.43 -2.03 4.47
CA LEU A 520 -27.37 -2.88 3.94
C LEU A 520 -27.04 -4.06 4.87
N THR A 521 -26.90 -3.79 6.17
CA THR A 521 -26.51 -4.82 7.16
C THR A 521 -27.60 -5.89 7.37
N LYS A 522 -28.83 -5.61 7.00
CA LYS A 522 -29.94 -6.57 7.00
C LYS A 522 -29.96 -7.48 5.77
N ASP A 523 -29.34 -7.08 4.67
CA ASP A 523 -29.28 -7.91 3.46
C ASP A 523 -28.22 -9.01 3.59
N ARG A 524 -28.69 -10.24 3.76
CA ARG A 524 -27.82 -11.41 3.91
C ARG A 524 -26.89 -11.64 2.72
N ARG A 525 -27.29 -11.19 1.51
CA ARG A 525 -26.47 -11.35 0.29
C ARG A 525 -25.19 -10.51 0.37
N PHE A 526 -25.33 -9.25 0.80
CA PHE A 526 -24.17 -8.41 1.03
C PHE A 526 -23.24 -9.03 2.09
N VAL A 527 -23.80 -9.43 3.24
CA VAL A 527 -23.03 -10.01 4.35
C VAL A 527 -22.31 -11.29 3.94
N ASN A 528 -23.01 -12.17 3.22
CA ASN A 528 -22.45 -13.44 2.73
C ASN A 528 -21.36 -13.19 1.68
N LEU A 529 -21.57 -12.26 0.72
CA LEU A 529 -20.56 -11.89 -0.28
C LEU A 529 -19.25 -11.46 0.41
N MET A 530 -19.34 -10.56 1.41
CA MET A 530 -18.17 -10.07 2.13
C MET A 530 -17.50 -11.18 2.95
N ARG A 531 -18.28 -12.00 3.65
CA ARG A 531 -17.74 -13.12 4.45
C ARG A 531 -17.02 -14.14 3.57
N THR A 532 -17.66 -14.60 2.49
CA THR A 532 -17.10 -15.60 1.57
C THR A 532 -15.82 -15.05 0.91
N ALA A 533 -15.82 -13.78 0.48
CA ALA A 533 -14.64 -13.17 -0.09
C ALA A 533 -13.46 -13.15 0.90
N LEU A 534 -13.68 -12.73 2.15
CA LEU A 534 -12.65 -12.69 3.17
C LEU A 534 -12.12 -14.09 3.53
N GLN A 535 -12.99 -15.08 3.68
CA GLN A 535 -12.61 -16.45 3.98
C GLN A 535 -11.75 -17.08 2.87
N ARG A 536 -12.11 -16.86 1.60
CA ARG A 536 -11.31 -17.35 0.47
C ARG A 536 -9.93 -16.70 0.42
N LEU A 537 -9.86 -15.39 0.65
CA LEU A 537 -8.60 -14.68 0.71
C LEU A 537 -7.72 -15.17 1.87
N GLU A 538 -8.26 -15.25 3.09
CA GLU A 538 -7.52 -15.75 4.25
C GLU A 538 -6.98 -17.16 4.03
N THR A 539 -7.80 -18.06 3.46
CA THR A 539 -7.39 -19.43 3.13
C THR A 539 -6.24 -19.44 2.13
N THR A 540 -6.32 -18.63 1.06
CA THR A 540 -5.28 -18.57 0.03
C THR A 540 -3.96 -17.98 0.55
N TYR A 541 -4.05 -16.90 1.35
CA TYR A 541 -2.87 -16.26 1.94
C TYR A 541 -2.29 -17.07 3.12
N GLY A 542 -3.04 -18.02 3.70
CA GLY A 542 -2.67 -18.81 4.87
C GLY A 542 -2.54 -17.97 6.15
N ARG A 543 -3.10 -16.77 6.18
CA ARG A 543 -3.09 -15.83 7.29
C ARG A 543 -4.21 -14.79 7.16
N PRO A 544 -4.57 -14.11 8.26
CA PRO A 544 -5.54 -13.02 8.20
C PRO A 544 -5.16 -11.96 7.18
N VAL A 545 -6.17 -11.36 6.55
CA VAL A 545 -6.01 -10.32 5.53
C VAL A 545 -6.84 -9.10 5.88
N ASP A 546 -6.41 -7.93 5.40
CA ASP A 546 -7.25 -6.77 5.22
C ASP A 546 -7.45 -6.44 3.74
N VAL A 547 -8.61 -5.87 3.41
CA VAL A 547 -9.04 -5.60 2.05
C VAL A 547 -9.68 -4.23 1.98
N GLU A 548 -9.12 -3.33 1.18
CA GLU A 548 -9.80 -2.10 0.79
C GLU A 548 -10.75 -2.41 -0.36
N PHE A 549 -11.96 -1.91 -0.29
CA PHE A 549 -12.99 -2.23 -1.25
C PHE A 549 -13.98 -1.09 -1.52
N VAL A 550 -14.64 -1.21 -2.68
CA VAL A 550 -15.85 -0.45 -3.04
C VAL A 550 -16.93 -1.46 -3.40
N VAL A 551 -18.19 -1.16 -3.04
CA VAL A 551 -19.33 -1.97 -3.46
C VAL A 551 -20.30 -1.13 -4.26
N ASP A 552 -20.62 -1.62 -5.45
CA ASP A 552 -21.76 -1.14 -6.24
C ASP A 552 -23.02 -1.87 -5.82
N ILE A 553 -24.08 -1.10 -5.57
CA ILE A 553 -25.42 -1.60 -5.38
C ILE A 553 -26.13 -1.54 -6.73
N LEU A 554 -26.63 -2.69 -7.20
CA LEU A 554 -27.37 -2.84 -8.45
C LEU A 554 -28.82 -3.16 -8.11
N PRO A 555 -29.71 -2.15 -7.97
CA PRO A 555 -31.11 -2.39 -7.69
C PRO A 555 -31.73 -3.21 -8.82
N GLY A 556 -32.32 -4.35 -8.46
CA GLY A 556 -32.95 -5.27 -9.40
C GLY A 556 -34.28 -5.82 -8.86
N TYR A 557 -35.07 -6.44 -9.74
CA TYR A 557 -36.25 -7.18 -9.36
C TYR A 557 -36.11 -8.64 -9.82
N PRO A 558 -36.34 -9.62 -8.99
CA PRO A 558 -36.92 -9.55 -7.64
C PRO A 558 -35.90 -9.20 -6.52
N GLN A 559 -34.62 -9.08 -6.83
CA GLN A 559 -33.57 -8.93 -5.81
C GLN A 559 -32.52 -7.90 -6.19
N THR A 560 -31.93 -7.26 -5.18
CA THR A 560 -30.75 -6.38 -5.32
C THR A 560 -29.49 -7.23 -5.47
N GLU A 561 -28.61 -6.86 -6.37
CA GLU A 561 -27.28 -7.45 -6.53
C GLU A 561 -26.20 -6.50 -6.02
N TYR A 562 -25.08 -7.08 -5.60
CA TYR A 562 -23.92 -6.35 -5.12
C TYR A 562 -22.70 -6.74 -5.95
N ARG A 563 -21.90 -5.75 -6.36
CA ARG A 563 -20.61 -5.99 -7.01
C ARG A 563 -19.51 -5.43 -6.13
N LEU A 564 -18.64 -6.32 -5.67
CA LEU A 564 -17.48 -5.99 -4.85
C LEU A 564 -16.28 -5.70 -5.75
N HIS A 565 -15.73 -4.49 -5.67
CA HIS A 565 -14.48 -4.11 -6.29
C HIS A 565 -13.38 -4.11 -5.23
N VAL A 566 -12.42 -5.01 -5.38
CA VAL A 566 -11.22 -5.03 -4.55
C VAL A 566 -10.28 -3.93 -5.00
N LEU A 567 -9.83 -3.08 -4.09
CA LEU A 567 -8.88 -1.98 -4.36
C LEU A 567 -7.46 -2.33 -3.90
N GLN A 568 -7.35 -3.08 -2.81
CA GLN A 568 -6.11 -3.54 -2.20
C GLN A 568 -6.39 -4.74 -1.33
N CYS A 569 -5.43 -5.67 -1.24
CA CYS A 569 -5.46 -6.77 -0.27
C CYS A 569 -4.05 -7.01 0.23
N ARG A 570 -3.91 -7.14 1.54
CA ARG A 570 -2.64 -7.45 2.18
C ARG A 570 -2.79 -8.46 3.31
N PRO A 571 -1.78 -9.30 3.53
CA PRO A 571 -1.74 -10.14 4.72
C PRO A 571 -1.47 -9.28 5.96
N LEU A 572 -2.19 -9.54 7.03
CA LEU A 572 -1.90 -8.94 8.33
C LEU A 572 -0.65 -9.62 8.93
N SER A 573 0.24 -8.82 9.48
CA SER A 573 1.40 -9.35 10.21
C SER A 573 0.95 -9.99 11.51
N GLN A 574 1.13 -11.32 11.63
CA GLN A 574 0.94 -12.00 12.91
C GLN A 574 2.19 -11.79 13.78
N ARG A 575 2.00 -11.37 15.01
CA ARG A 575 3.10 -11.32 15.99
C ARG A 575 3.57 -12.73 16.28
N ALA A 576 4.88 -12.94 16.27
CA ALA A 576 5.52 -14.22 16.63
C ALA A 576 5.21 -14.69 18.07
N ASN A 577 4.50 -13.91 18.87
CA ASN A 577 4.19 -14.13 20.28
C ASN A 577 2.70 -14.36 20.59
N ASP A 578 1.87 -14.76 19.64
CA ASP A 578 0.44 -15.05 19.85
C ASP A 578 0.19 -16.36 20.69
N ARG A 579 1.02 -16.60 21.70
CA ARG A 579 0.63 -17.53 22.77
C ARG A 579 -0.31 -16.79 23.70
N ALA A 580 -1.49 -17.37 23.95
CA ALA A 580 -2.47 -16.83 24.89
C ALA A 580 -1.78 -16.36 26.19
N VAL A 581 -1.87 -15.05 26.46
CA VAL A 581 -1.27 -14.47 27.66
C VAL A 581 -2.09 -14.90 28.86
N ILE A 582 -1.47 -15.58 29.80
CA ILE A 582 -2.11 -15.98 31.06
C ILE A 582 -1.88 -14.86 32.07
N ILE A 583 -2.95 -14.24 32.55
CA ILE A 583 -2.90 -13.24 33.63
C ILE A 583 -2.87 -13.97 34.98
N PRO A 584 -1.83 -13.74 35.82
CA PRO A 584 -1.77 -14.33 37.15
C PRO A 584 -2.93 -13.85 38.03
N ARG A 585 -3.60 -14.80 38.70
CA ARG A 585 -4.75 -14.48 39.59
C ARG A 585 -4.38 -13.96 40.99
N ASN A 586 -3.11 -14.08 41.38
CA ASN A 586 -2.64 -13.80 42.75
C ASN A 586 -1.84 -12.49 42.82
N ILE A 587 -2.17 -11.46 42.02
CA ILE A 587 -1.51 -10.17 42.10
C ILE A 587 -2.17 -9.36 43.22
N PRO A 588 -1.38 -8.89 44.22
CA PRO A 588 -1.91 -8.04 45.30
C PRO A 588 -2.54 -6.76 44.74
N SER A 589 -3.70 -6.36 45.23
CA SER A 589 -4.46 -5.20 44.73
C SER A 589 -3.68 -3.87 44.84
N GLU A 590 -2.81 -3.76 45.87
CA GLU A 590 -1.96 -2.60 46.06
C GLU A 590 -0.89 -2.42 44.94
N LYS A 591 -0.53 -3.50 44.27
CA LYS A 591 0.42 -3.49 43.15
C LYS A 591 -0.23 -3.19 41.79
N ILE A 592 -1.54 -3.31 41.67
CA ILE A 592 -2.29 -3.08 40.45
C ILE A 592 -2.41 -1.57 40.21
N LEU A 593 -1.93 -1.08 39.07
CA LEU A 593 -2.04 0.32 38.66
C LEU A 593 -3.27 0.58 37.80
N PHE A 594 -3.61 -0.36 36.93
CA PHE A 594 -4.81 -0.28 36.08
C PHE A 594 -5.27 -1.67 35.62
N THR A 595 -6.54 -1.77 35.28
CA THR A 595 -7.15 -2.92 34.60
C THR A 595 -8.04 -2.44 33.47
N SER A 596 -8.25 -3.31 32.45
CA SER A 596 -9.22 -3.09 31.39
C SER A 596 -9.87 -4.40 30.99
N ASN A 597 -11.15 -4.34 30.63
CA ASN A 597 -11.93 -5.50 30.18
C ASN A 597 -12.70 -5.19 28.87
N ARG A 598 -12.27 -4.17 28.14
CA ARG A 598 -12.90 -3.75 26.91
C ARG A 598 -11.86 -3.45 25.84
N LEU A 599 -12.06 -4.01 24.64
CA LEU A 599 -11.17 -3.79 23.48
C LEU A 599 -9.71 -4.16 23.79
N VAL A 600 -9.50 -5.26 24.49
CA VAL A 600 -8.17 -5.72 24.88
C VAL A 600 -7.57 -6.57 23.76
N PRO A 601 -6.42 -6.19 23.16
CA PRO A 601 -5.67 -7.04 22.26
C PRO A 601 -4.84 -8.07 23.03
N ASP A 602 -4.30 -9.07 22.34
CA ASP A 602 -3.28 -9.92 22.93
C ASP A 602 -1.94 -9.19 22.98
N GLY A 603 -1.23 -9.29 24.11
CA GLY A 603 0.07 -8.67 24.23
C GLY A 603 0.70 -8.78 25.62
N ARG A 604 2.04 -8.66 25.64
CA ARG A 604 2.83 -8.74 26.87
C ARG A 604 3.98 -7.73 26.81
N ALA A 605 4.07 -6.86 27.80
CA ALA A 605 5.20 -5.95 28.00
C ALA A 605 5.61 -5.98 29.46
N GLU A 606 6.82 -6.42 29.74
CA GLU A 606 7.34 -6.63 31.09
C GLU A 606 8.63 -5.85 31.31
N GLY A 607 8.98 -5.64 32.58
CA GLY A 607 10.23 -4.99 32.97
C GLY A 607 10.30 -3.49 32.60
N ILE A 608 9.17 -2.82 32.52
CA ILE A 608 9.10 -1.41 32.15
C ILE A 608 9.64 -0.56 33.29
N ARG A 609 10.56 0.36 32.95
CA ARG A 609 11.20 1.28 33.90
C ARG A 609 10.54 2.64 33.95
N TYR A 610 10.21 3.23 32.78
CA TYR A 610 9.64 4.56 32.77
C TYR A 610 8.18 4.56 32.35
N ILE A 611 7.38 5.38 33.04
CA ILE A 611 6.02 5.70 32.63
C ILE A 611 6.00 7.18 32.24
N VAL A 612 5.69 7.46 30.99
CA VAL A 612 5.47 8.81 30.47
C VAL A 612 3.95 9.03 30.46
N PHE A 613 3.48 9.91 31.31
CA PHE A 613 2.06 10.13 31.58
C PHE A 613 1.65 11.57 31.30
N ILE A 614 0.66 11.74 30.43
CA ILE A 614 -0.05 13.01 30.26
C ILE A 614 -1.37 12.91 31.00
N ASP A 615 -1.58 13.78 31.98
CA ASP A 615 -2.82 13.80 32.72
C ASP A 615 -4.00 14.21 31.84
N PRO A 616 -5.00 13.31 31.64
CA PRO A 616 -6.11 13.58 30.76
C PRO A 616 -6.93 14.81 31.09
N GLN A 617 -7.21 15.03 32.36
CA GLN A 617 -8.02 16.18 32.79
C GLN A 617 -7.30 17.48 32.49
N SER A 618 -6.03 17.60 32.89
CA SER A 618 -5.23 18.79 32.65
C SER A 618 -5.04 19.06 31.15
N TYR A 619 -5.00 18.00 30.30
CA TYR A 619 -4.91 18.14 28.84
C TYR A 619 -6.19 18.69 28.22
N TYR A 620 -7.36 18.20 28.64
CA TYR A 620 -8.64 18.68 28.10
C TYR A 620 -8.96 20.11 28.58
N ASP A 621 -8.57 20.45 29.78
CA ASP A 621 -8.71 21.82 30.32
C ASP A 621 -7.73 22.82 29.66
N LEU A 622 -6.75 22.32 28.89
CA LEU A 622 -5.78 23.14 28.18
C LEU A 622 -6.35 23.65 26.86
N HIS A 623 -6.67 24.94 26.78
CA HIS A 623 -7.20 25.55 25.54
C HIS A 623 -6.11 26.12 24.61
N ASP A 624 -4.85 26.24 25.09
CA ASP A 624 -3.75 26.74 24.30
C ASP A 624 -3.20 25.63 23.34
N THR A 625 -3.53 25.76 22.06
CA THR A 625 -3.11 24.84 21.01
C THR A 625 -1.60 24.79 20.84
N PHE A 626 -0.89 25.90 21.09
CA PHE A 626 0.57 25.94 21.04
C PHE A 626 1.18 24.99 22.10
N VAL A 627 0.67 25.02 23.31
CA VAL A 627 1.14 24.14 24.40
C VAL A 627 0.80 22.67 24.09
N LYS A 628 -0.36 22.37 23.48
CA LYS A 628 -0.69 21.02 23.01
C LYS A 628 0.31 20.51 21.98
N HIS A 629 0.73 21.35 21.04
CA HIS A 629 1.79 21.00 20.08
C HIS A 629 3.16 20.80 20.73
N GLU A 630 3.52 21.64 21.70
CA GLU A 630 4.79 21.47 22.44
C GLU A 630 4.79 20.19 23.28
N LEU A 631 3.65 19.77 23.86
CA LEU A 631 3.52 18.47 24.51
C LEU A 631 3.80 17.31 23.53
N ALA A 632 3.24 17.34 22.32
CA ALA A 632 3.51 16.35 21.31
C ALA A 632 5.00 16.29 20.92
N ARG A 633 5.63 17.47 20.74
CA ARG A 633 7.08 17.56 20.46
C ARG A 633 7.94 17.04 21.62
N ALA A 634 7.52 17.32 22.87
CA ALA A 634 8.20 16.80 24.06
C ALA A 634 8.14 15.27 24.12
N ILE A 635 7.02 14.64 23.71
CA ILE A 635 6.93 13.17 23.57
C ILE A 635 7.97 12.66 22.57
N GLY A 636 8.12 13.30 21.41
CA GLY A 636 9.16 12.91 20.42
C GLY A 636 10.59 13.04 20.99
N ARG A 637 10.87 14.10 21.76
CA ARG A 637 12.17 14.27 22.44
C ARG A 637 12.39 13.20 23.51
N LEU A 638 11.37 12.85 24.30
CA LEU A 638 11.43 11.75 25.28
C LEU A 638 11.66 10.41 24.60
N ASN A 639 10.95 10.12 23.52
CA ASN A 639 11.12 8.91 22.74
C ASN A 639 12.58 8.71 22.29
N LYS A 640 13.25 9.80 21.86
CA LYS A 640 14.67 9.78 21.49
C LYS A 640 15.57 9.63 22.73
N ARG A 641 15.27 10.34 23.82
CA ARG A 641 16.08 10.32 25.03
C ARG A 641 16.05 8.97 25.75
N LEU A 642 14.92 8.27 25.67
CA LEU A 642 14.67 6.96 26.29
C LEU A 642 14.84 5.78 25.31
N GLU A 643 15.52 5.96 24.19
CA GLU A 643 15.65 4.95 23.13
C GLU A 643 16.23 3.59 23.60
N ASN A 644 17.12 3.63 24.61
CA ASN A 644 17.74 2.45 25.20
C ASN A 644 17.06 1.97 26.48
N GLU A 645 15.93 2.58 26.85
CA GLU A 645 15.19 2.28 28.06
C GLU A 645 13.84 1.62 27.75
N SER A 646 13.29 0.88 28.71
CA SER A 646 11.95 0.31 28.58
C SER A 646 10.93 1.29 29.16
N PHE A 647 10.05 1.83 28.31
CA PHE A 647 9.06 2.79 28.72
C PHE A 647 7.70 2.57 28.04
N ILE A 648 6.66 3.14 28.65
CA ILE A 648 5.31 3.24 28.10
C ILE A 648 4.86 4.69 28.00
N LEU A 649 3.94 4.95 27.09
CA LEU A 649 3.22 6.20 26.95
C LEU A 649 1.78 6.01 27.43
N MET A 650 1.28 6.93 28.24
CA MET A 650 -0.10 6.95 28.71
C MET A 650 -0.67 8.35 28.62
N GLY A 651 -1.91 8.50 28.18
CA GLY A 651 -2.52 9.83 28.14
C GLY A 651 -3.89 9.87 27.49
N PRO A 652 -4.43 11.08 27.28
CA PRO A 652 -5.82 11.31 26.92
C PRO A 652 -6.14 10.89 25.51
N GLY A 653 -7.30 10.29 25.35
CA GLY A 653 -7.99 10.12 24.09
C GLY A 653 -7.21 9.44 22.98
N ARG A 654 -7.40 9.93 21.77
CA ARG A 654 -6.88 9.37 20.55
C ARG A 654 -5.54 10.01 20.15
N TRP A 655 -4.46 9.28 20.36
CA TRP A 655 -3.13 9.70 19.92
C TRP A 655 -3.01 9.58 18.38
N GLY A 656 -2.15 10.39 17.76
CA GLY A 656 -2.02 10.43 16.31
C GLY A 656 -3.15 11.14 15.57
N SER A 657 -4.16 11.67 16.28
CA SER A 657 -5.18 12.51 15.66
C SER A 657 -4.66 13.91 15.35
N VAL A 658 -4.96 14.43 14.14
CA VAL A 658 -4.72 15.85 13.81
C VAL A 658 -5.58 16.80 14.64
N ASN A 659 -6.71 16.31 15.17
CA ASN A 659 -7.56 17.10 16.08
C ASN A 659 -7.05 16.98 17.51
N LEU A 660 -6.49 18.08 18.03
CA LEU A 660 -5.90 18.19 19.35
C LEU A 660 -6.92 18.03 20.51
N ASP A 661 -8.22 18.16 20.23
CA ASP A 661 -9.26 17.97 21.25
C ASP A 661 -9.61 16.49 21.44
N LEU A 662 -9.20 15.62 20.52
CA LEU A 662 -9.38 14.16 20.64
C LEU A 662 -8.24 13.49 21.40
N GLY A 663 -7.05 14.07 21.44
CA GLY A 663 -5.87 13.51 22.10
C GLY A 663 -4.56 14.12 21.64
N VAL A 664 -3.46 13.52 22.02
CA VAL A 664 -2.11 14.05 21.74
C VAL A 664 -1.74 13.79 20.28
N HIS A 665 -1.46 14.85 19.53
CA HIS A 665 -1.06 14.77 18.13
C HIS A 665 0.39 14.32 17.97
N VAL A 666 0.61 13.02 17.86
CA VAL A 666 1.92 12.43 17.57
C VAL A 666 1.92 11.65 16.25
N THR A 667 3.06 11.57 15.63
CA THR A 667 3.32 10.66 14.51
C THR A 667 4.00 9.38 15.01
N TYR A 668 4.05 8.36 14.17
CA TYR A 668 4.86 7.17 14.47
C TYR A 668 6.31 7.53 14.84
N GLY A 669 6.88 8.52 14.16
CA GLY A 669 8.23 9.03 14.42
C GLY A 669 8.45 9.61 15.81
N ASP A 670 7.38 9.95 16.52
CA ASP A 670 7.47 10.53 17.86
C ASP A 670 7.38 9.48 18.98
N ILE A 671 7.02 8.20 18.68
CA ILE A 671 6.71 7.20 19.72
C ILE A 671 7.28 5.81 19.44
N PHE A 672 8.06 5.61 18.39
CA PHE A 672 8.48 4.29 17.88
C PHE A 672 9.33 3.44 18.85
N ASN A 673 9.86 3.99 19.93
CA ASN A 673 10.64 3.26 20.95
C ASN A 673 9.77 2.79 22.13
N THR A 674 8.52 3.27 22.26
CA THR A 674 7.63 2.85 23.35
C THR A 674 7.25 1.37 23.24
N LYS A 675 7.03 0.71 24.38
CA LYS A 675 6.57 -0.68 24.41
C LYS A 675 5.06 -0.80 24.35
N VAL A 676 4.36 0.14 25.01
CA VAL A 676 2.91 0.19 25.04
C VAL A 676 2.47 1.63 24.94
N LEU A 677 1.45 1.89 24.12
CA LEU A 677 0.66 3.12 24.15
C LEU A 677 -0.66 2.83 24.83
N ILE A 678 -0.94 3.54 25.92
CA ILE A 678 -2.19 3.42 26.68
C ILE A 678 -3.02 4.68 26.48
N GLU A 679 -4.13 4.53 25.81
CA GLU A 679 -5.08 5.59 25.54
C GLU A 679 -6.18 5.60 26.62
N ILE A 680 -6.36 6.72 27.29
CA ILE A 680 -7.30 6.86 28.41
C ILE A 680 -8.51 7.66 27.93
N ALA A 681 -9.66 6.99 27.86
CA ALA A 681 -10.95 7.62 27.56
C ALA A 681 -11.69 7.99 28.85
N ILE A 682 -11.73 9.29 29.12
CA ILE A 682 -12.49 9.88 30.23
C ILE A 682 -13.61 10.74 29.64
N ALA A 683 -14.80 10.68 30.23
CA ALA A 683 -15.88 11.57 29.84
C ALA A 683 -15.53 13.04 30.14
N HIS A 684 -15.53 13.89 29.13
CA HIS A 684 -15.35 15.33 29.23
C HIS A 684 -16.49 16.01 28.46
N ASP A 685 -17.16 16.98 29.09
CA ASP A 685 -18.35 17.66 28.54
C ASP A 685 -19.46 16.73 28.03
N GLY A 686 -19.62 15.57 28.67
CA GLY A 686 -20.60 14.55 28.28
C GLY A 686 -20.22 13.70 27.08
N HIS A 687 -18.97 13.82 26.60
CA HIS A 687 -18.41 13.04 25.48
C HIS A 687 -17.28 12.16 25.98
N ILE A 688 -17.25 10.90 25.55
CA ILE A 688 -16.12 10.00 25.76
C ILE A 688 -15.29 10.04 24.47
N PRO A 689 -14.01 10.47 24.52
CA PRO A 689 -13.19 10.55 23.32
C PRO A 689 -12.97 9.16 22.73
N GLU A 690 -12.96 9.08 21.39
CA GLU A 690 -12.55 7.87 20.70
C GLU A 690 -11.06 7.59 20.86
N LEU A 691 -10.72 6.34 20.71
CA LEU A 691 -9.35 5.84 20.76
C LEU A 691 -8.83 5.51 19.37
N SER A 692 -7.51 5.41 19.20
CA SER A 692 -6.87 5.17 17.89
C SER A 692 -7.13 3.79 17.30
N TYR A 693 -7.80 2.93 18.04
CA TYR A 693 -8.04 1.54 17.65
C TYR A 693 -8.70 1.42 16.28
N GLY A 694 -8.04 0.68 15.37
CA GLY A 694 -8.52 0.47 13.99
C GLY A 694 -8.21 1.61 13.01
N THR A 695 -7.35 2.57 13.35
CA THR A 695 -6.82 3.59 12.43
C THR A 695 -5.51 3.12 11.80
N HIS A 696 -5.00 3.85 10.79
CA HIS A 696 -3.63 3.63 10.28
C HIS A 696 -2.58 3.77 11.37
N PHE A 697 -2.74 4.77 12.24
CA PHE A 697 -1.86 4.93 13.38
C PHE A 697 -1.83 3.69 14.29
N PHE A 698 -3.00 3.10 14.56
CA PHE A 698 -3.07 1.83 15.27
C PHE A 698 -2.39 0.68 14.51
N GLN A 699 -2.55 0.62 13.18
CA GLN A 699 -1.87 -0.37 12.36
C GLN A 699 -0.36 -0.20 12.44
N ASP A 700 0.15 1.03 12.36
CA ASP A 700 1.57 1.34 12.55
C ASP A 700 2.10 0.82 13.89
N LEU A 701 1.32 0.98 14.98
CA LEU A 701 1.67 0.46 16.29
C LEU A 701 1.79 -1.07 16.27
N VAL A 702 0.79 -1.74 15.68
CA VAL A 702 0.77 -3.20 15.58
C VAL A 702 1.98 -3.71 14.80
N GLU A 703 2.29 -3.12 13.67
CA GLU A 703 3.42 -3.49 12.82
C GLU A 703 4.77 -3.22 13.49
N ALA A 704 4.86 -2.13 14.23
CA ALA A 704 6.05 -1.78 15.00
C ALA A 704 6.27 -2.65 16.24
N GLY A 705 5.35 -3.54 16.57
CA GLY A 705 5.41 -4.31 17.81
C GLY A 705 5.09 -3.49 19.06
N ILE A 706 4.53 -2.29 18.91
CA ILE A 706 4.03 -1.45 19.99
C ILE A 706 2.63 -1.95 20.37
N HIS A 707 2.44 -2.32 21.63
CA HIS A 707 1.12 -2.70 22.12
C HIS A 707 0.26 -1.45 22.33
N SER A 708 -1.01 -1.52 21.95
CA SER A 708 -1.98 -0.45 22.24
C SER A 708 -3.05 -0.98 23.16
N LEU A 709 -3.32 -0.26 24.23
CA LEU A 709 -4.34 -0.60 25.22
C LEU A 709 -5.30 0.57 25.44
N ALA A 710 -6.58 0.27 25.46
CA ALA A 710 -7.65 1.21 25.75
C ALA A 710 -8.08 1.13 27.22
N LEU A 711 -8.14 2.26 27.93
CA LEU A 711 -8.71 2.36 29.26
C LEU A 711 -9.96 3.25 29.22
N HIS A 712 -11.14 2.66 29.35
CA HIS A 712 -12.42 3.38 29.38
C HIS A 712 -12.80 3.65 30.83
N LEU A 713 -12.64 4.89 31.29
CA LEU A 713 -12.84 5.31 32.69
C LEU A 713 -14.15 6.11 32.94
N GLY A 714 -15.11 6.04 32.03
CA GLY A 714 -16.33 6.84 32.09
C GLY A 714 -17.65 6.07 32.01
N GLY A 715 -17.62 4.74 32.09
CA GLY A 715 -18.78 3.85 32.02
C GLY A 715 -19.15 3.20 33.36
N ASP A 716 -19.93 2.12 33.32
CA ASP A 716 -20.27 1.33 34.49
C ASP A 716 -19.03 0.87 35.24
N ALA A 717 -19.08 0.84 36.57
CA ALA A 717 -17.97 0.66 37.51
C ALA A 717 -17.13 -0.64 37.36
N HIS A 718 -17.37 -1.43 36.30
CA HIS A 718 -16.70 -2.70 36.03
C HIS A 718 -15.83 -2.74 34.78
N GLU A 719 -15.74 -1.64 33.99
CA GLU A 719 -15.05 -1.68 32.69
C GLU A 719 -13.53 -1.48 32.78
N ALA A 720 -13.04 -0.62 33.66
CA ALA A 720 -11.63 -0.38 33.89
C ALA A 720 -11.38 0.16 35.28
N SER A 721 -10.23 -0.11 35.88
CA SER A 721 -9.74 0.54 37.10
C SER A 721 -8.46 1.30 36.81
N PHE A 722 -8.25 2.42 37.49
CA PHE A 722 -7.07 3.26 37.37
C PHE A 722 -6.69 3.85 38.72
N LYS A 723 -5.45 3.66 39.15
CA LYS A 723 -4.96 4.09 40.47
C LYS A 723 -4.45 5.53 40.40
N TRP A 724 -5.36 6.50 40.38
CA TRP A 724 -5.06 7.93 40.26
C TRP A 724 -4.04 8.43 41.29
N ASP A 725 -4.14 7.98 42.55
CA ASP A 725 -3.24 8.40 43.63
C ASP A 725 -1.79 8.10 43.28
N PHE A 726 -1.50 6.94 42.68
CA PHE A 726 -0.15 6.59 42.24
C PHE A 726 0.38 7.58 41.19
N PHE A 727 -0.41 7.88 40.16
CA PHE A 727 0.03 8.75 39.07
C PHE A 727 0.12 10.23 39.52
N ASN A 728 -0.70 10.64 40.47
CA ASN A 728 -0.68 12.00 41.01
C ASN A 728 0.49 12.22 41.99
N ASP A 729 0.78 11.26 42.86
CA ASP A 729 1.75 11.38 43.93
C ASP A 729 3.18 11.01 43.49
N ALA A 730 3.35 10.21 42.41
CA ALA A 730 4.68 9.82 41.95
C ALA A 730 5.54 11.03 41.53
N PRO A 731 6.84 11.03 41.86
CA PRO A 731 7.75 12.10 41.48
C PRO A 731 7.84 12.27 39.95
N ASN A 732 7.89 13.53 39.50
CA ASN A 732 8.05 13.87 38.10
C ASN A 732 9.54 14.14 37.78
N HIS A 733 10.16 13.30 36.96
CA HIS A 733 11.55 13.41 36.53
C HIS A 733 11.73 14.10 35.16
N LEU A 734 10.67 14.72 34.60
CA LEU A 734 10.74 15.41 33.31
C LEU A 734 11.86 16.46 33.27
N ALA A 735 11.94 17.31 34.28
CA ALA A 735 12.94 18.39 34.33
C ALA A 735 14.41 17.88 34.36
N GLU A 736 14.63 16.67 34.86
CA GLU A 736 15.97 16.05 34.87
C GLU A 736 16.31 15.43 33.52
N ILE A 737 15.33 14.81 32.85
CA ILE A 737 15.51 14.09 31.60
C ILE A 737 15.49 15.07 30.41
N LEU A 738 14.57 16.04 30.42
CA LEU A 738 14.42 17.10 29.44
C LEU A 738 14.35 18.48 30.13
N PRO A 739 15.45 19.09 30.53
CA PRO A 739 15.46 20.38 31.24
C PRO A 739 14.78 21.52 30.46
N ALA A 740 14.88 21.51 29.12
CA ALA A 740 14.25 22.52 28.27
C ALA A 740 12.72 22.46 28.31
N ASP A 741 12.15 21.32 28.65
CA ASP A 741 10.70 21.09 28.69
C ASP A 741 10.12 21.08 30.12
N ALA A 742 10.90 21.51 31.11
CA ALA A 742 10.51 21.53 32.52
C ALA A 742 9.17 22.29 32.79
N ALA A 743 8.90 23.31 31.97
CA ALA A 743 7.62 24.08 32.06
C ALA A 743 6.38 23.22 31.71
N LEU A 744 6.54 22.15 30.93
CA LEU A 744 5.43 21.24 30.60
C LEU A 744 5.13 20.24 31.74
N GLY A 745 5.94 20.23 32.82
CA GLY A 745 5.79 19.29 33.94
C GLY A 745 4.44 19.36 34.66
N ARG A 746 3.65 20.39 34.39
CA ARG A 746 2.25 20.51 34.85
C ARG A 746 1.31 19.53 34.15
N TYR A 747 1.59 19.19 32.88
CA TYR A 747 0.75 18.36 32.04
C TYR A 747 1.40 17.01 31.77
N LEU A 748 2.72 16.97 31.71
CA LEU A 748 3.53 15.80 31.33
C LEU A 748 4.41 15.35 32.49
N LYS A 749 4.25 14.11 32.89
CA LYS A 749 5.01 13.49 33.97
C LYS A 749 5.83 12.31 33.46
N VAL A 750 7.10 12.24 33.86
CA VAL A 750 7.96 11.08 33.63
C VAL A 750 8.28 10.44 34.98
N ILE A 751 7.74 9.25 35.21
CA ILE A 751 7.92 8.47 36.45
C ILE A 751 9.06 7.45 36.21
N ASP A 752 10.15 7.56 36.98
CA ASP A 752 11.23 6.56 36.99
C ASP A 752 11.00 5.56 38.12
N LEU A 753 10.60 4.36 37.78
CA LEU A 753 10.28 3.30 38.74
C LEU A 753 11.49 2.81 39.53
N ASP A 754 12.71 2.99 39.01
CA ASP A 754 13.95 2.68 39.74
C ASP A 754 14.15 3.56 40.99
N ARG A 755 13.53 4.74 41.00
CA ARG A 755 13.63 5.68 42.12
C ARG A 755 12.52 5.52 43.16
N LEU A 756 11.60 4.60 42.93
CA LEU A 756 10.56 4.27 43.89
C LEU A 756 11.08 3.19 44.89
N PRO A 757 10.50 3.14 46.09
CA PRO A 757 10.86 2.13 47.10
C PRO A 757 10.76 0.72 46.52
N GLY A 758 11.87 -0.05 46.62
CA GLY A 758 11.96 -1.39 46.07
C GLY A 758 12.25 -1.50 44.60
N SER A 759 12.45 -0.37 43.89
CA SER A 759 12.75 -0.32 42.45
C SER A 759 11.88 -1.25 41.59
N PRO A 760 10.53 -1.16 41.71
CA PRO A 760 9.63 -2.07 41.01
C PRO A 760 9.72 -1.91 39.49
N ARG A 761 9.22 -2.90 38.74
CA ARG A 761 9.01 -2.82 37.29
C ARG A 761 7.53 -2.90 36.97
N LEU A 762 7.08 -2.11 36.00
CA LEU A 762 5.72 -2.25 35.52
C LEU A 762 5.65 -3.42 34.50
N ASN A 763 4.68 -4.29 34.71
CA ASN A 763 4.32 -5.37 33.79
C ASN A 763 2.90 -5.12 33.27
N VAL A 764 2.73 -5.18 31.95
CA VAL A 764 1.44 -5.04 31.28
C VAL A 764 1.14 -6.35 30.56
N LEU A 765 0.09 -7.03 30.98
CA LEU A 765 -0.38 -8.29 30.40
C LEU A 765 -1.78 -8.07 29.80
N MET A 766 -1.99 -8.53 28.59
CA MET A 766 -3.23 -8.35 27.84
C MET A 766 -3.65 -9.67 27.21
N ASN A 767 -4.84 -10.15 27.57
CA ASN A 767 -5.45 -11.37 27.05
C ASN A 767 -6.71 -11.00 26.24
N GLY A 768 -6.57 -10.99 24.94
CA GLY A 768 -7.67 -10.63 24.02
C GLY A 768 -8.79 -11.69 24.00
N ALA A 769 -8.48 -12.94 24.29
CA ALA A 769 -9.49 -14.01 24.33
C ALA A 769 -10.48 -13.82 25.50
N ASN A 770 -9.96 -13.37 26.65
CA ASN A 770 -10.77 -13.10 27.86
C ASN A 770 -11.19 -11.64 27.98
N GLU A 771 -10.74 -10.76 27.06
CA GLU A 771 -10.91 -9.30 27.15
C GLU A 771 -10.41 -8.74 28.49
N GLU A 772 -9.26 -9.20 28.96
CA GLU A 772 -8.71 -8.81 30.25
C GLU A 772 -7.30 -8.26 30.08
N ALA A 773 -7.04 -7.06 30.63
CA ALA A 773 -5.70 -6.50 30.73
C ALA A 773 -5.41 -6.02 32.15
N ILE A 774 -4.15 -6.13 32.53
CA ILE A 774 -3.67 -5.69 33.83
C ILE A 774 -2.29 -5.03 33.70
N GLY A 775 -2.12 -3.87 34.36
CA GLY A 775 -0.84 -3.24 34.60
C GLY A 775 -0.50 -3.29 36.10
N TYR A 776 0.60 -3.92 36.46
CA TYR A 776 0.97 -4.09 37.87
C TYR A 776 2.48 -3.94 38.10
N LEU A 777 2.84 -3.51 39.31
CA LEU A 777 4.23 -3.40 39.77
C LEU A 777 4.73 -4.77 40.27
N GLY A 778 5.79 -5.27 39.61
CA GLY A 778 6.42 -6.55 39.91
C GLY A 778 7.73 -6.42 40.64
#